data_4f6a0546a7ef9a0ef8402f32ff6cef79
#
_entry.id   4f6a0546a7ef9a0ef8402f32ff6cef79
#
_cell.length_a   1.000
_cell.length_b   1.000
_cell.length_c   1.000
_cell.angle_alpha   90.00
_cell.angle_beta   90.00
_cell.angle_gamma   90.00
#
_symmetry.space_group_name_H-M   'P 1'
#
loop_
_entity.id
_entity.type
_entity.pdbx_description
1 polymer ?
#
loop_
_entity_poly.entity_id
_entity_poly.type
_entity_poly.pdbx_seq_one_letter_code
_entity_poly.pdbx_strand_id
1 'polypeptide(L)'
;MLTPVLGLALLAPSVLPNMAYAANDVKVKSVEFVSMSAPATPQDMAKMYSNASLQVTYTDGTVKTFPLTYKTLFKSDDSINGTVAGVSQDKNGKAILDTSVASNPTPYVSDSPDSNSLFKVDGAKSTAKGGNPLSLITHYEYITLNNAGKSAYGLVPASMSLTTLDQNKTTGELAATDLKKVDFSGVDGLWIPCNGSLTPWNTHLSSEEYEADARAFEADPTQTYVGPFVKAYFQDDKKQGNPYAYGYIPEVTVHADNTTSVVKHYSMGRFSHELGRVAPDMKTVFFGDDGGNTMLFMYVADKAKDLSAGTLYAAKWIQKSDTNGGSADLQWIKLGHATDAEIRTYIDKGLKFSDLFDTADKDTAGFTKIKSYPSGKVEWLKVKPGMEKAAAFLESRRFGAIAGATAEFNKMEGVAVNAKDKKVYVAMSYVEKSMEKDTKGADPADDIQVKKIKAGVTYELQLAGSQLDKDKQPINSDFVPSTMNGLVAGQDLAKADSKGNTAAEDLVANPDNLSYSEELRTLFIGEDSGMHSNNFVWAYNIDTKKLSRILSVPAGGEATGLQVVDNLNGFSYVMSNMQHPGDEMILPEPLKAQVDAVINKTYDNKRAGSVGYISGLPTYSQMIEWMDTDKSLSALRDVAEAHGATVKWNEEDSSVTVTKGSHSLKVKINDATALIDGQTVQLPIAARIENEKTMITTSVLNGFLNH
;
A
#
# COMPACT_ATOMS: atom_id res chain seq x y z
N MET A 1 82.70 -46.87 9.82
CA MET A 1 82.35 -45.83 10.76
C MET A 1 80.80 -45.64 10.67
N LEU A 2 80.11 -46.20 11.62
CA LEU A 2 78.64 -46.13 11.74
C LEU A 2 78.31 -44.94 12.60
N THR A 3 77.41 -44.07 12.11
CA THR A 3 76.76 -43.03 12.91
C THR A 3 75.31 -43.43 13.13
N PRO A 4 74.74 -43.32 14.37
CA PRO A 4 73.38 -43.71 14.64
C PRO A 4 72.44 -42.56 14.33
N VAL A 5 71.33 -42.88 13.67
CA VAL A 5 70.24 -41.98 13.45
C VAL A 5 69.27 -42.06 14.66
N LEU A 6 69.11 -40.94 15.35
CA LEU A 6 68.12 -40.78 16.43
C LEU A 6 66.75 -40.58 15.81
N GLY A 7 65.86 -41.51 16.01
CA GLY A 7 64.45 -41.37 15.64
C GLY A 7 63.69 -40.45 16.63
N LEU A 8 63.23 -39.32 16.19
CA LEU A 8 62.27 -38.45 16.92
C LEU A 8 60.86 -38.97 16.64
N ALA A 9 60.24 -39.54 17.66
CA ALA A 9 58.81 -39.88 17.64
C ALA A 9 57.97 -38.59 17.77
N LEU A 10 57.36 -38.13 16.69
CA LEU A 10 56.37 -37.11 16.69
C LEU A 10 55.06 -37.68 17.25
N LEU A 11 54.74 -37.27 18.45
CA LEU A 11 53.40 -37.41 19.01
C LEU A 11 52.44 -36.52 18.19
N ALA A 12 51.62 -37.12 17.35
CA ALA A 12 50.51 -36.46 16.70
C ALA A 12 49.47 -36.09 17.76
N PRO A 13 49.00 -34.85 17.83
CA PRO A 13 47.85 -34.51 18.67
C PRO A 13 46.62 -35.23 18.09
N SER A 14 45.97 -36.03 18.92
CA SER A 14 44.65 -36.59 18.62
C SER A 14 43.65 -35.46 18.44
N VAL A 15 43.34 -35.16 17.18
CA VAL A 15 42.18 -34.30 16.86
C VAL A 15 40.94 -35.10 17.21
N LEU A 16 40.40 -34.82 18.41
CA LEU A 16 39.04 -35.22 18.73
C LEU A 16 38.10 -34.52 17.73
N PRO A 17 37.14 -35.23 17.14
CA PRO A 17 36.15 -34.57 16.30
C PRO A 17 35.45 -33.52 17.16
N ASN A 18 35.50 -32.26 16.74
CA ASN A 18 34.56 -31.25 17.20
C ASN A 18 33.20 -31.81 16.88
N MET A 19 32.50 -32.34 17.88
CA MET A 19 31.05 -32.51 17.81
C MET A 19 30.45 -31.11 17.80
N ALA A 20 30.31 -30.57 16.61
CA ALA A 20 29.36 -29.49 16.40
C ALA A 20 28.02 -30.06 16.81
N TYR A 21 27.51 -29.65 17.99
CA TYR A 21 26.10 -29.80 18.30
C TYR A 21 25.38 -29.16 17.14
N ALA A 22 24.66 -29.98 16.37
CA ALA A 22 23.76 -29.45 15.35
C ALA A 22 22.81 -28.53 16.12
N ALA A 23 23.01 -27.22 15.95
CA ALA A 23 21.98 -26.27 16.33
C ALA A 23 20.72 -26.79 15.67
N ASN A 24 19.71 -27.14 16.48
CA ASN A 24 18.40 -27.48 15.94
C ASN A 24 18.06 -26.35 14.98
N ASP A 25 17.87 -26.69 13.70
CA ASP A 25 17.63 -25.74 12.63
C ASP A 25 16.16 -25.24 12.75
N VAL A 26 15.90 -24.57 13.89
CA VAL A 26 14.60 -23.98 14.22
C VAL A 26 14.36 -22.89 13.18
N LYS A 27 13.22 -22.95 12.51
CA LYS A 27 12.87 -22.02 11.43
C LYS A 27 11.55 -21.34 11.77
N VAL A 28 11.32 -20.18 11.19
CA VAL A 28 10.01 -19.58 11.17
C VAL A 28 9.07 -20.54 10.44
N LYS A 29 8.03 -21.00 11.14
CA LYS A 29 7.00 -21.90 10.61
C LYS A 29 5.84 -21.13 10.02
N SER A 30 5.35 -20.12 10.72
CA SER A 30 4.29 -19.24 10.25
C SER A 30 4.38 -17.87 10.89
N VAL A 31 3.87 -16.87 10.17
CA VAL A 31 3.74 -15.49 10.64
C VAL A 31 2.28 -15.10 10.45
N GLU A 32 1.60 -14.70 11.52
CA GLU A 32 0.18 -14.36 11.49
C GLU A 32 -0.12 -13.12 12.31
N PHE A 33 -1.04 -12.30 11.82
CA PHE A 33 -1.57 -11.20 12.62
C PHE A 33 -2.66 -11.68 13.55
N VAL A 34 -2.62 -11.18 14.79
CA VAL A 34 -3.69 -11.33 15.77
C VAL A 34 -4.55 -10.08 15.72
N SER A 35 -5.81 -10.28 15.36
CA SER A 35 -6.77 -9.20 15.11
C SER A 35 -7.05 -8.39 16.36
N MET A 36 -7.17 -7.08 16.22
CA MET A 36 -7.73 -6.20 17.24
C MET A 36 -9.27 -6.17 17.16
N SER A 37 -9.92 -5.86 18.28
CA SER A 37 -11.35 -5.60 18.30
C SER A 37 -11.68 -4.27 17.60
N ALA A 38 -12.87 -4.17 17.01
CA ALA A 38 -13.37 -2.90 16.50
C ALA A 38 -13.57 -1.89 17.64
N PRO A 39 -13.49 -0.56 17.37
CA PRO A 39 -13.72 0.46 18.39
C PRO A 39 -15.10 0.35 19.04
N ALA A 40 -15.14 0.51 20.37
CA ALA A 40 -16.37 0.39 21.13
C ALA A 40 -16.76 1.66 21.92
N THR A 41 -15.80 2.59 22.10
CA THR A 41 -16.04 3.85 22.83
C THR A 41 -15.93 5.05 21.90
N PRO A 42 -16.60 6.18 22.18
CA PRO A 42 -16.45 7.39 21.40
C PRO A 42 -14.99 7.85 21.25
N GLN A 43 -14.17 7.66 22.28
CA GLN A 43 -12.76 8.00 22.29
C GLN A 43 -11.94 7.11 21.34
N ASP A 44 -12.26 5.80 21.28
CA ASP A 44 -11.58 4.88 20.37
C ASP A 44 -12.05 5.09 18.94
N MET A 45 -13.34 5.36 18.73
CA MET A 45 -13.89 5.68 17.40
C MET A 45 -13.34 6.96 16.79
N ALA A 46 -12.77 7.86 17.61
CA ALA A 46 -12.29 9.17 17.17
C ALA A 46 -10.77 9.25 16.98
N LYS A 47 -10.03 8.15 16.99
CA LYS A 47 -8.57 8.17 16.90
C LYS A 47 -8.01 7.07 15.99
N MET A 48 -6.80 7.31 15.49
CA MET A 48 -5.99 6.25 14.88
C MET A 48 -5.29 5.43 15.97
N TYR A 49 -5.42 4.11 15.94
CA TYR A 49 -4.70 3.22 16.85
C TYR A 49 -4.64 1.79 16.36
N SER A 50 -3.66 1.06 16.88
CA SER A 50 -3.56 -0.39 16.77
C SER A 50 -3.39 -1.02 18.15
N ASN A 51 -4.16 -2.07 18.41
CA ASN A 51 -4.00 -3.00 19.53
C ASN A 51 -3.78 -4.43 19.01
N ALA A 52 -3.47 -4.57 17.72
CA ALA A 52 -3.13 -5.84 17.10
C ALA A 52 -1.72 -6.28 17.48
N SER A 53 -1.37 -7.49 17.11
CA SER A 53 0.00 -7.99 17.23
C SER A 53 0.36 -8.91 16.07
N LEU A 54 1.67 -9.04 15.81
CA LEU A 54 2.21 -10.07 14.95
C LEU A 54 2.65 -11.26 15.79
N GLN A 55 2.23 -12.47 15.42
CA GLN A 55 2.61 -13.72 16.07
C GLN A 55 3.47 -14.55 15.12
N VAL A 56 4.67 -14.86 15.56
CA VAL A 56 5.61 -15.73 14.84
C VAL A 56 5.64 -17.07 15.54
N THR A 57 5.32 -18.14 14.82
CA THR A 57 5.42 -19.52 15.30
C THR A 57 6.64 -20.17 14.67
N TYR A 58 7.43 -20.84 15.49
CA TYR A 58 8.64 -21.53 15.06
C TYR A 58 8.41 -23.03 14.92
N THR A 59 9.35 -23.74 14.25
CA THR A 59 9.23 -25.18 13.97
C THR A 59 9.30 -26.06 15.23
N ASP A 60 9.88 -25.55 16.30
CA ASP A 60 9.89 -26.19 17.63
C ASP A 60 8.62 -25.97 18.46
N GLY A 61 7.66 -25.22 17.92
CA GLY A 61 6.42 -24.86 18.59
C GLY A 61 6.48 -23.59 19.45
N THR A 62 7.64 -22.96 19.57
CA THR A 62 7.77 -21.65 20.24
C THR A 62 6.98 -20.59 19.53
N VAL A 63 6.35 -19.69 20.29
CA VAL A 63 5.56 -18.57 19.75
C VAL A 63 6.08 -17.26 20.32
N LYS A 64 6.36 -16.31 19.43
CA LYS A 64 6.73 -14.93 19.77
C LYS A 64 5.66 -13.96 19.31
N THR A 65 5.26 -13.06 20.20
CA THR A 65 4.27 -12.01 19.90
C THR A 65 4.94 -10.64 19.91
N PHE A 66 4.69 -9.86 18.85
CA PHE A 66 5.17 -8.51 18.68
C PHE A 66 3.96 -7.57 18.68
N PRO A 67 3.75 -6.77 19.76
CA PRO A 67 2.66 -5.80 19.83
C PRO A 67 2.82 -4.72 18.77
N LEU A 68 1.74 -4.35 18.12
CA LEU A 68 1.71 -3.27 17.13
C LEU A 68 1.17 -1.99 17.76
N THR A 69 1.71 -0.85 17.32
CA THR A 69 1.21 0.47 17.69
C THR A 69 1.22 1.38 16.48
N TYR A 70 0.30 2.35 16.43
CA TYR A 70 0.34 3.39 15.41
C TYR A 70 1.17 4.59 15.90
N LYS A 71 2.01 5.14 15.04
CA LYS A 71 2.84 6.31 15.26
C LYS A 71 2.50 7.40 14.24
N THR A 72 1.94 8.51 14.70
CA THR A 72 1.79 9.71 13.86
C THR A 72 3.14 10.37 13.68
N LEU A 73 3.53 10.64 12.43
CA LEU A 73 4.72 11.43 12.09
C LEU A 73 4.41 12.92 12.13
N PHE A 74 3.30 13.30 11.51
CA PHE A 74 2.79 14.67 11.48
C PHE A 74 1.34 14.66 10.96
N LYS A 75 0.65 15.78 11.12
CA LYS A 75 -0.64 16.06 10.50
C LYS A 75 -0.46 17.01 9.30
N SER A 76 -1.45 17.04 8.42
CA SER A 76 -1.39 17.86 7.20
C SER A 76 -1.32 19.37 7.46
N ASP A 77 -1.76 19.83 8.63
CA ASP A 77 -1.70 21.21 9.11
C ASP A 77 -0.41 21.55 9.90
N ASP A 78 0.43 20.55 10.22
CA ASP A 78 1.69 20.77 10.94
C ASP A 78 2.71 21.51 10.07
N SER A 79 3.46 22.41 10.71
CA SER A 79 4.60 23.09 10.09
C SER A 79 5.89 22.36 10.43
N ILE A 80 6.60 21.87 9.40
CA ILE A 80 7.87 21.17 9.53
C ILE A 80 8.95 22.07 8.92
N ASN A 81 9.87 22.55 9.74
CA ASN A 81 10.94 23.50 9.36
C ASN A 81 10.40 24.72 8.56
N GLY A 82 9.23 25.24 8.96
CA GLY A 82 8.62 26.44 8.37
C GLY A 82 7.70 26.20 7.17
N THR A 83 7.54 24.96 6.71
CA THR A 83 6.63 24.61 5.63
C THR A 83 5.44 23.83 6.17
N VAL A 84 4.19 24.28 5.89
CA VAL A 84 2.98 23.56 6.25
C VAL A 84 2.80 22.37 5.30
N ALA A 85 2.56 21.18 5.87
CA ALA A 85 2.61 19.93 5.13
C ALA A 85 1.61 19.88 3.97
N GLY A 86 0.33 20.15 4.22
CA GLY A 86 -0.76 20.08 3.24
C GLY A 86 -1.04 21.36 2.47
N VAL A 87 -0.19 22.40 2.55
CA VAL A 87 -0.44 23.69 1.90
C VAL A 87 -0.51 23.54 0.37
N SER A 88 -1.55 24.11 -0.24
CA SER A 88 -1.66 24.24 -1.70
C SER A 88 -0.88 25.46 -2.20
N GLN A 89 -0.17 25.32 -3.33
CA GLN A 89 0.70 26.35 -3.87
C GLN A 89 0.41 26.64 -5.36
N ASP A 90 0.63 27.89 -5.75
CA ASP A 90 0.61 28.29 -7.15
C ASP A 90 1.90 27.82 -7.87
N LYS A 91 1.97 28.03 -9.19
CA LYS A 91 3.13 27.66 -10.02
C LYS A 91 4.47 28.29 -9.61
N ASN A 92 4.45 29.30 -8.76
CA ASN A 92 5.65 29.99 -8.26
C ASN A 92 6.00 29.54 -6.82
N GLY A 93 5.33 28.53 -6.29
CA GLY A 93 5.53 28.02 -4.94
C GLY A 93 4.93 28.89 -3.83
N LYS A 94 4.04 29.83 -4.19
CA LYS A 94 3.38 30.70 -3.22
C LYS A 94 2.06 30.05 -2.77
N ALA A 95 1.79 30.08 -1.45
CA ALA A 95 0.54 29.57 -0.91
C ALA A 95 -0.68 30.27 -1.53
N ILE A 96 -1.67 29.47 -1.96
CA ILE A 96 -2.96 29.95 -2.46
C ILE A 96 -3.83 30.26 -1.26
N LEU A 97 -4.44 31.46 -1.25
CA LEU A 97 -5.26 31.89 -0.14
C LEU A 97 -6.74 31.56 -0.34
N ASP A 98 -7.34 30.96 0.67
CA ASP A 98 -8.78 30.89 0.84
C ASP A 98 -9.34 32.25 1.26
N THR A 99 -10.05 32.88 0.37
CA THR A 99 -10.66 34.19 0.57
C THR A 99 -12.18 34.08 0.78
N SER A 100 -12.71 32.87 0.98
CA SER A 100 -14.15 32.63 1.18
C SER A 100 -14.70 33.36 2.41
N VAL A 101 -13.84 33.62 3.41
CA VAL A 101 -14.10 34.52 4.55
C VAL A 101 -13.20 35.75 4.40
N ALA A 102 -13.70 36.80 3.78
CA ALA A 102 -12.93 37.99 3.39
C ALA A 102 -12.18 38.67 4.55
N SER A 103 -12.73 38.59 5.78
CA SER A 103 -12.10 39.17 6.99
C SER A 103 -10.93 38.35 7.54
N ASN A 104 -10.72 37.11 7.06
CA ASN A 104 -9.69 36.21 7.55
C ASN A 104 -9.17 35.28 6.43
N PRO A 105 -8.47 35.82 5.41
CA PRO A 105 -7.86 34.95 4.38
C PRO A 105 -6.72 34.12 5.00
N THR A 106 -6.77 32.80 4.78
CA THR A 106 -5.74 31.85 5.22
C THR A 106 -5.29 30.99 4.05
N PRO A 107 -4.10 30.38 4.08
CA PRO A 107 -3.73 29.41 3.07
C PRO A 107 -4.72 28.24 2.99
N TYR A 108 -4.97 27.75 1.78
CA TYR A 108 -5.61 26.46 1.61
C TYR A 108 -4.66 25.35 2.10
N VAL A 109 -5.12 24.51 3.01
CA VAL A 109 -4.42 23.36 3.57
C VAL A 109 -5.30 22.13 3.40
N SER A 110 -4.75 21.09 2.79
CA SER A 110 -5.48 19.83 2.58
C SER A 110 -5.64 19.06 3.88
N ASP A 111 -6.80 18.48 4.06
CA ASP A 111 -7.15 17.50 5.09
C ASP A 111 -7.03 16.06 4.60
N SER A 112 -6.58 15.86 3.34
CA SER A 112 -6.58 14.58 2.64
C SER A 112 -5.16 14.12 2.28
N PRO A 113 -4.29 13.76 3.26
CA PRO A 113 -3.00 13.13 2.98
C PRO A 113 -3.25 11.68 2.55
N ASP A 114 -3.09 11.37 1.27
CA ASP A 114 -3.33 10.06 0.72
C ASP A 114 -2.05 9.21 0.69
N SER A 115 -1.39 9.10 -0.44
CA SER A 115 -0.28 8.18 -0.67
C SER A 115 0.98 8.47 0.14
N ASN A 116 1.75 7.39 0.36
CA ASN A 116 3.11 7.45 0.89
C ASN A 116 4.10 6.69 0.01
N SER A 117 5.33 7.20 -0.08
CA SER A 117 6.50 6.42 -0.47
C SER A 117 7.63 6.72 0.49
N LEU A 118 7.93 5.76 1.37
CA LEU A 118 9.07 5.79 2.30
C LEU A 118 10.23 5.02 1.67
N PHE A 119 11.37 5.67 1.50
CA PHE A 119 12.55 5.06 0.88
C PHE A 119 13.84 5.74 1.26
N LYS A 120 14.96 5.13 0.88
CA LYS A 120 16.31 5.66 1.03
C LYS A 120 16.80 6.19 -0.30
N VAL A 121 17.39 7.38 -0.30
CA VAL A 121 18.08 7.94 -1.45
C VAL A 121 19.58 7.75 -1.28
N ASP A 122 20.24 7.15 -2.27
CA ASP A 122 21.68 6.92 -2.23
C ASP A 122 22.44 8.25 -2.25
N GLY A 123 23.43 8.37 -1.36
CA GLY A 123 24.21 9.60 -1.21
C GLY A 123 23.51 10.73 -0.46
N ALA A 124 22.30 10.52 0.08
CA ALA A 124 21.63 11.50 0.92
C ALA A 124 22.50 11.88 2.14
N LYS A 125 22.52 13.17 2.47
CA LYS A 125 23.29 13.68 3.62
C LYS A 125 22.65 13.22 4.93
N SER A 126 23.49 12.96 5.94
CA SER A 126 23.03 12.66 7.30
C SER A 126 22.14 13.78 7.83
N THR A 127 21.12 13.41 8.59
CA THR A 127 20.26 14.36 9.30
C THR A 127 21.02 15.04 10.45
N ALA A 128 20.51 16.18 10.92
CA ALA A 128 21.08 16.90 12.05
C ALA A 128 21.05 16.07 13.36
N LYS A 129 20.15 15.09 13.47
CA LYS A 129 20.03 14.19 14.64
C LYS A 129 20.97 12.98 14.58
N GLY A 130 21.65 12.75 13.45
CA GLY A 130 22.65 11.67 13.29
C GLY A 130 22.07 10.27 13.07
N GLY A 131 20.77 10.14 12.81
CA GLY A 131 20.14 8.91 12.38
C GLY A 131 20.43 8.56 10.90
N ASN A 132 19.70 7.60 10.35
CA ASN A 132 19.73 7.32 8.92
C ASN A 132 18.78 8.29 8.21
N PRO A 133 19.24 9.01 7.16
CA PRO A 133 18.36 9.87 6.39
C PRO A 133 17.44 9.02 5.52
N LEU A 134 16.14 9.31 5.57
CA LEU A 134 15.12 8.71 4.71
C LEU A 134 14.28 9.78 4.05
N SER A 135 13.68 9.46 2.93
CA SER A 135 12.75 10.30 2.19
C SER A 135 11.35 9.74 2.28
N LEU A 136 10.37 10.60 2.51
CA LEU A 136 8.96 10.27 2.45
C LEU A 136 8.28 11.23 1.48
N ILE A 137 7.74 10.69 0.38
CA ILE A 137 6.79 11.41 -0.48
C ILE A 137 5.40 11.19 0.08
N THR A 138 4.63 12.28 0.21
CA THR A 138 3.21 12.22 0.62
C THR A 138 2.37 13.07 -0.32
N HIS A 139 1.25 12.50 -0.81
CA HIS A 139 0.23 13.23 -1.57
C HIS A 139 -0.71 14.00 -0.63
N TYR A 140 -1.24 15.12 -1.12
CA TYR A 140 -2.37 15.83 -0.52
C TYR A 140 -3.40 16.02 -1.64
N GLU A 141 -4.36 15.13 -1.65
CA GLU A 141 -5.23 14.84 -2.79
C GLU A 141 -6.14 16.01 -3.16
N TYR A 142 -6.92 16.47 -2.20
CA TYR A 142 -7.83 17.63 -2.36
C TYR A 142 -8.02 18.36 -1.02
N ILE A 143 -8.92 19.32 -1.02
CA ILE A 143 -9.35 20.04 0.17
C ILE A 143 -10.86 19.87 0.26
N THR A 144 -11.36 19.30 1.36
CA THR A 144 -12.79 19.02 1.53
C THR A 144 -13.58 20.31 1.63
N LEU A 145 -13.23 21.19 2.57
CA LEU A 145 -13.98 22.41 2.86
C LEU A 145 -13.11 23.67 2.88
N ASN A 146 -13.65 24.77 2.36
CA ASN A 146 -13.08 26.10 2.56
C ASN A 146 -13.47 26.70 3.92
N ASN A 147 -12.92 27.87 4.27
CA ASN A 147 -13.18 28.53 5.54
C ASN A 147 -14.65 28.92 5.77
N ALA A 148 -15.44 29.06 4.70
CA ALA A 148 -16.88 29.31 4.79
C ALA A 148 -17.69 27.99 4.93
N GLY A 149 -17.04 26.82 5.07
CA GLY A 149 -17.69 25.52 5.18
C GLY A 149 -18.32 25.01 3.88
N LYS A 150 -17.88 25.51 2.72
CA LYS A 150 -18.33 25.03 1.41
C LYS A 150 -17.28 24.14 0.79
N SER A 151 -17.68 23.20 -0.08
CA SER A 151 -16.75 22.33 -0.79
C SER A 151 -15.68 23.15 -1.53
N ALA A 152 -14.42 22.76 -1.35
CA ALA A 152 -13.27 23.26 -2.08
C ALA A 152 -12.72 22.24 -3.08
N TYR A 153 -13.38 21.07 -3.19
CA TYR A 153 -12.97 19.98 -4.07
C TYR A 153 -12.73 20.45 -5.51
N GLY A 154 -11.57 20.16 -6.06
CA GLY A 154 -11.19 20.51 -7.43
C GLY A 154 -10.97 21.99 -7.74
N LEU A 155 -11.20 22.90 -6.77
CA LEU A 155 -11.12 24.36 -6.99
C LEU A 155 -9.70 24.91 -6.99
N VAL A 156 -8.78 24.22 -6.32
CA VAL A 156 -7.35 24.57 -6.21
C VAL A 156 -6.48 23.36 -6.53
N PRO A 157 -5.22 23.58 -6.94
CA PRO A 157 -4.32 22.46 -7.21
C PRO A 157 -4.07 21.65 -5.95
N ALA A 158 -3.96 20.35 -6.13
CA ALA A 158 -3.41 19.43 -5.15
C ALA A 158 -1.94 19.72 -4.90
N SER A 159 -1.35 19.07 -3.92
CA SER A 159 0.07 19.23 -3.63
C SER A 159 0.72 17.93 -3.21
N MET A 160 2.04 17.91 -3.23
CA MET A 160 2.86 16.79 -2.80
C MET A 160 4.03 17.30 -2.00
N SER A 161 4.42 16.57 -0.94
CA SER A 161 5.61 16.93 -0.16
C SER A 161 6.67 15.86 -0.24
N LEU A 162 7.94 16.31 -0.19
CA LEU A 162 9.10 15.52 0.17
C LEU A 162 9.47 15.84 1.61
N THR A 163 9.27 14.89 2.52
CA THR A 163 9.67 15.01 3.92
C THR A 163 10.97 14.25 4.14
N THR A 164 11.97 14.93 4.71
CA THR A 164 13.20 14.27 5.19
C THR A 164 12.95 13.73 6.58
N LEU A 165 13.17 12.43 6.76
CA LEU A 165 13.05 11.75 8.03
C LEU A 165 14.40 11.37 8.60
N ASP A 166 14.53 11.43 9.92
CA ASP A 166 15.62 10.85 10.71
C ASP A 166 15.13 9.51 11.27
N GLN A 167 15.75 8.41 10.82
CA GLN A 167 15.49 7.08 11.37
C GLN A 167 16.47 6.80 12.51
N ASN A 168 15.98 6.60 13.71
CA ASN A 168 16.78 6.18 14.85
C ASN A 168 17.47 4.84 14.55
N LYS A 169 18.79 4.78 14.61
CA LYS A 169 19.59 3.59 14.25
C LYS A 169 19.37 2.40 15.18
N THR A 170 18.89 2.64 16.40
CA THR A 170 18.69 1.59 17.41
C THR A 170 17.23 1.11 17.46
N THR A 171 16.26 2.03 17.34
CA THR A 171 14.84 1.72 17.52
C THR A 171 14.06 1.67 16.21
N GLY A 172 14.61 2.23 15.13
CA GLY A 172 13.90 2.40 13.86
C GLY A 172 12.83 3.50 13.89
N GLU A 173 12.65 4.22 15.00
CA GLU A 173 11.65 5.28 15.10
C GLU A 173 11.96 6.40 14.13
N LEU A 174 10.92 6.86 13.41
CA LEU A 174 11.02 7.91 12.40
C LEU A 174 10.63 9.26 12.99
N ALA A 175 11.36 10.32 12.61
CA ALA A 175 11.04 11.70 12.98
C ALA A 175 11.21 12.62 11.78
N ALA A 176 10.19 13.42 11.47
CA ALA A 176 10.27 14.43 10.42
C ALA A 176 11.24 15.58 10.84
N THR A 177 12.14 15.97 9.93
CA THR A 177 13.18 16.99 10.19
C THR A 177 13.15 18.15 9.22
N ASP A 178 12.69 17.92 7.99
CA ASP A 178 12.53 18.93 6.94
C ASP A 178 11.37 18.56 6.03
N LEU A 179 10.72 19.54 5.42
CA LEU A 179 9.66 19.34 4.45
C LEU A 179 9.76 20.37 3.33
N LYS A 180 9.71 19.89 2.09
CA LYS A 180 9.65 20.70 0.88
C LYS A 180 8.46 20.29 0.03
N LYS A 181 7.87 21.23 -0.68
CA LYS A 181 6.85 20.92 -1.69
C LYS A 181 7.53 20.48 -2.98
N VAL A 182 6.93 19.48 -3.66
CA VAL A 182 7.37 19.05 -4.98
C VAL A 182 6.89 20.05 -6.03
N ASP A 183 7.77 20.45 -6.94
CA ASP A 183 7.46 21.43 -8.00
C ASP A 183 6.88 20.75 -9.25
N PHE A 184 5.62 21.03 -9.53
CA PHE A 184 4.89 20.57 -10.73
C PHE A 184 4.77 21.63 -11.82
N SER A 185 5.50 22.74 -11.74
CA SER A 185 5.38 23.84 -12.71
C SER A 185 5.76 23.45 -14.14
N GLY A 186 6.65 22.46 -14.29
CA GLY A 186 7.07 21.90 -15.57
C GLY A 186 6.04 21.00 -16.27
N VAL A 187 4.96 20.60 -15.56
CA VAL A 187 3.93 19.67 -16.04
C VAL A 187 2.49 20.19 -15.83
N ASP A 188 2.31 21.51 -15.85
CA ASP A 188 1.03 22.22 -15.74
C ASP A 188 0.30 22.07 -14.38
N GLY A 189 1.01 21.68 -13.31
CA GLY A 189 0.44 21.44 -11.99
C GLY A 189 0.09 19.97 -11.74
N LEU A 190 -0.46 19.68 -10.55
CA LEU A 190 -0.88 18.36 -10.10
C LEU A 190 -2.40 18.36 -9.91
N TRP A 191 -3.09 17.53 -10.69
CA TRP A 191 -4.53 17.27 -10.55
C TRP A 191 -4.73 16.26 -9.41
N ILE A 192 -5.82 16.10 -8.83
CA ILE A 192 -6.21 15.19 -7.75
C ILE A 192 -5.33 13.90 -7.71
N PRO A 193 -4.21 13.85 -6.94
CA PRO A 193 -3.36 12.66 -6.83
C PRO A 193 -3.86 11.77 -5.71
N CYS A 194 -4.45 10.66 -6.03
CA CYS A 194 -4.90 9.68 -5.05
C CYS A 194 -3.73 8.81 -4.56
N ASN A 195 -3.69 7.54 -4.84
CA ASN A 195 -2.65 6.65 -4.39
C ASN A 195 -1.38 6.75 -5.26
N GLY A 196 -0.29 6.15 -4.81
CA GLY A 196 0.97 6.10 -5.55
C GLY A 196 1.83 4.91 -5.17
N SER A 197 2.96 4.78 -5.83
CA SER A 197 3.85 3.65 -5.59
C SER A 197 5.32 3.98 -5.76
N LEU A 198 6.17 3.26 -5.04
CA LEU A 198 7.60 3.28 -5.29
C LEU A 198 7.94 2.33 -6.44
N THR A 199 8.71 2.81 -7.41
CA THR A 199 9.21 1.97 -8.51
C THR A 199 10.36 1.08 -8.04
N PRO A 200 10.65 -0.03 -8.75
CA PRO A 200 11.83 -0.86 -8.47
C PRO A 200 13.18 -0.13 -8.65
N TRP A 201 13.21 1.04 -9.28
CA TRP A 201 14.40 1.89 -9.44
C TRP A 201 14.38 3.15 -8.56
N ASN A 202 13.51 3.14 -7.53
CA ASN A 202 13.52 4.11 -6.43
C ASN A 202 13.06 5.53 -6.81
N THR A 203 12.13 5.64 -7.77
CA THR A 203 11.33 6.84 -8.03
C THR A 203 9.91 6.64 -7.52
N HIS A 204 9.18 7.72 -7.31
CA HIS A 204 7.77 7.65 -6.90
C HIS A 204 6.87 7.87 -8.12
N LEU A 205 5.99 6.91 -8.42
CA LEU A 205 4.86 7.10 -9.33
C LEU A 205 3.68 7.63 -8.55
N SER A 206 3.19 8.79 -8.95
CA SER A 206 1.97 9.42 -8.47
C SER A 206 0.79 9.01 -9.35
N SER A 207 -0.29 9.74 -9.24
CA SER A 207 -1.52 9.56 -10.01
C SER A 207 -2.17 10.90 -10.30
N GLU A 208 -3.10 10.91 -11.24
CA GLU A 208 -4.09 11.97 -11.43
C GLU A 208 -5.44 11.29 -11.67
N GLU A 209 -6.34 11.46 -10.71
CA GLU A 209 -7.63 10.81 -10.64
C GLU A 209 -8.76 11.75 -11.10
N TYR A 210 -9.95 11.21 -11.38
CA TYR A 210 -11.15 11.94 -11.78
C TYR A 210 -10.90 12.98 -12.87
N GLU A 211 -10.24 12.57 -13.93
CA GLU A 211 -9.94 13.45 -15.06
C GLU A 211 -11.21 14.07 -15.63
N ALA A 212 -11.13 15.36 -15.95
CA ALA A 212 -12.28 16.10 -16.45
C ALA A 212 -12.80 15.55 -17.80
N ASP A 213 -14.12 15.40 -17.96
CA ASP A 213 -14.73 15.01 -19.25
C ASP A 213 -14.48 16.09 -20.30
N ALA A 214 -13.63 15.82 -21.28
CA ALA A 214 -13.31 16.76 -22.33
C ALA A 214 -14.50 17.09 -23.24
N ARG A 215 -15.44 16.16 -23.40
CA ARG A 215 -16.70 16.40 -24.13
C ARG A 215 -17.57 17.38 -23.40
N ALA A 216 -17.73 17.21 -22.09
CA ALA A 216 -18.50 18.13 -21.25
C ALA A 216 -17.83 19.51 -21.19
N PHE A 217 -16.51 19.56 -21.02
CA PHE A 217 -15.73 20.80 -21.03
C PHE A 217 -15.86 21.56 -22.36
N GLU A 218 -15.82 20.89 -23.50
CA GLU A 218 -15.97 21.51 -24.80
C GLU A 218 -17.39 22.10 -24.99
N ALA A 219 -18.41 21.41 -24.49
CA ALA A 219 -19.80 21.89 -24.52
C ALA A 219 -20.03 23.09 -23.59
N ASP A 220 -19.49 23.03 -22.39
CA ASP A 220 -19.56 24.11 -21.38
C ASP A 220 -18.40 23.92 -20.37
N PRO A 221 -17.35 24.77 -20.44
CA PRO A 221 -16.20 24.67 -19.54
C PRO A 221 -16.55 24.74 -18.04
N THR A 222 -17.71 25.30 -17.69
CA THR A 222 -18.16 25.40 -16.28
C THR A 222 -18.66 24.07 -15.70
N GLN A 223 -18.85 23.05 -16.55
CA GLN A 223 -19.24 21.70 -16.11
C GLN A 223 -18.08 20.90 -15.50
N THR A 224 -16.88 21.47 -15.47
CA THR A 224 -15.69 20.83 -14.90
C THR A 224 -14.89 21.78 -14.02
N TYR A 225 -14.02 21.23 -13.18
CA TYR A 225 -13.13 22.02 -12.30
C TYR A 225 -11.86 22.52 -12.98
N VAL A 226 -11.62 22.20 -14.27
CA VAL A 226 -10.38 22.59 -14.99
C VAL A 226 -10.20 24.11 -15.00
N GLY A 227 -11.28 24.87 -15.22
CA GLY A 227 -11.23 26.33 -15.24
C GLY A 227 -10.79 26.92 -13.89
N PRO A 228 -11.48 26.63 -12.77
CA PRO A 228 -11.07 27.05 -11.43
C PRO A 228 -9.64 26.63 -11.08
N PHE A 229 -9.28 25.37 -11.32
CA PHE A 229 -7.95 24.83 -11.06
C PHE A 229 -6.84 25.64 -11.78
N VAL A 230 -6.94 25.84 -13.10
CA VAL A 230 -5.88 26.53 -13.85
C VAL A 230 -5.76 27.99 -13.44
N LYS A 231 -6.87 28.67 -13.13
CA LYS A 231 -6.86 30.06 -12.62
C LYS A 231 -6.14 30.13 -11.28
N ALA A 232 -6.45 29.22 -10.36
CA ALA A 232 -5.82 29.17 -9.06
C ALA A 232 -4.32 28.83 -9.17
N TYR A 233 -3.95 27.84 -10.02
CA TYR A 233 -2.56 27.43 -10.17
C TYR A 233 -1.69 28.47 -10.87
N PHE A 234 -2.16 29.01 -12.01
CA PHE A 234 -1.40 29.97 -12.80
C PHE A 234 -1.52 31.42 -12.30
N GLN A 235 -2.44 31.70 -11.36
CA GLN A 235 -2.76 33.08 -10.90
C GLN A 235 -3.13 33.98 -12.08
N ASP A 236 -3.89 33.46 -13.01
CA ASP A 236 -4.31 34.14 -14.24
C ASP A 236 -5.78 33.84 -14.56
N ASP A 237 -6.65 34.80 -14.32
CA ASP A 237 -8.09 34.69 -14.58
C ASP A 237 -8.45 34.49 -16.06
N LYS A 238 -7.52 34.78 -16.98
CA LYS A 238 -7.70 34.64 -18.43
C LYS A 238 -7.17 33.31 -18.95
N LYS A 239 -6.45 32.53 -18.11
CA LYS A 239 -5.88 31.25 -18.52
C LYS A 239 -7.01 30.29 -18.89
N GLN A 240 -6.99 29.82 -20.14
CA GLN A 240 -7.90 28.80 -20.62
C GLN A 240 -7.46 27.43 -20.10
N GLY A 241 -8.41 26.64 -19.58
CA GLY A 241 -8.16 25.27 -19.21
C GLY A 241 -8.03 24.36 -20.42
N ASN A 242 -7.26 23.28 -20.28
CA ASN A 242 -7.23 22.17 -21.21
C ASN A 242 -7.41 20.85 -20.44
N PRO A 243 -8.56 20.16 -20.56
CA PRO A 243 -8.81 18.93 -19.82
C PRO A 243 -7.80 17.82 -20.17
N TYR A 244 -7.24 17.84 -21.39
CA TYR A 244 -6.25 16.85 -21.82
C TYR A 244 -4.85 17.05 -21.22
N ALA A 245 -4.62 18.10 -20.42
CA ALA A 245 -3.36 18.27 -19.69
C ALA A 245 -3.30 17.42 -18.39
N TYR A 246 -4.40 16.82 -17.97
CA TYR A 246 -4.56 16.12 -16.69
C TYR A 246 -5.16 14.72 -16.86
N GLY A 247 -4.95 13.85 -15.88
CA GLY A 247 -5.41 12.45 -15.89
C GLY A 247 -4.31 11.47 -16.35
N TYR A 248 -3.07 11.68 -15.89
CA TYR A 248 -1.90 10.87 -16.22
C TYR A 248 -1.10 10.46 -14.98
N ILE A 249 0.00 9.75 -15.19
CA ILE A 249 0.92 9.31 -14.13
C ILE A 249 2.13 10.24 -14.06
N PRO A 250 2.26 11.09 -13.02
CA PRO A 250 3.52 11.77 -12.72
C PRO A 250 4.54 10.83 -12.10
N GLU A 251 5.81 10.92 -12.52
CA GLU A 251 6.94 10.28 -11.86
C GLU A 251 7.84 11.33 -11.21
N VAL A 252 8.11 11.14 -9.91
CA VAL A 252 8.94 12.03 -9.10
C VAL A 252 10.26 11.34 -8.77
N THR A 253 11.36 11.95 -9.18
CA THR A 253 12.72 11.53 -8.79
C THR A 253 13.20 12.41 -7.65
N VAL A 254 13.67 11.81 -6.56
CA VAL A 254 14.30 12.51 -5.43
C VAL A 254 15.81 12.37 -5.55
N HIS A 255 16.52 13.51 -5.51
CA HIS A 255 17.96 13.57 -5.63
C HIS A 255 18.66 13.60 -4.25
N ALA A 256 19.94 13.26 -4.21
CA ALA A 256 20.75 13.19 -2.98
C ALA A 256 20.84 14.52 -2.20
N ASP A 257 20.59 15.64 -2.84
CA ASP A 257 20.53 16.98 -2.25
C ASP A 257 19.13 17.41 -1.77
N ASN A 258 18.17 16.47 -1.76
CA ASN A 258 16.76 16.69 -1.46
C ASN A 258 16.07 17.69 -2.41
N THR A 259 16.50 17.73 -3.67
CA THR A 259 15.73 18.33 -4.77
C THR A 259 14.92 17.26 -5.47
N THR A 260 13.90 17.66 -6.22
CA THR A 260 13.04 16.76 -6.97
C THR A 260 12.99 17.16 -8.44
N SER A 261 12.78 16.17 -9.32
CA SER A 261 12.38 16.40 -10.71
C SER A 261 11.12 15.60 -11.02
N VAL A 262 10.26 16.17 -11.87
CA VAL A 262 8.96 15.59 -12.20
C VAL A 262 8.83 15.46 -13.71
N VAL A 263 8.39 14.30 -14.18
CA VAL A 263 7.90 14.05 -15.54
C VAL A 263 6.48 13.50 -15.46
N LYS A 264 5.70 13.67 -16.53
CA LYS A 264 4.35 13.11 -16.62
C LYS A 264 4.28 12.15 -17.80
N HIS A 265 3.83 10.91 -17.56
CA HIS A 265 3.80 9.85 -18.56
C HIS A 265 2.48 9.85 -19.34
N TYR A 266 2.44 10.64 -20.40
CA TYR A 266 1.27 10.76 -21.26
C TYR A 266 1.00 9.51 -22.10
N SER A 267 2.04 8.73 -22.41
CA SER A 267 1.94 7.49 -23.17
C SER A 267 1.28 6.32 -22.41
N MET A 268 1.03 6.48 -21.12
CA MET A 268 0.26 5.53 -20.32
C MET A 268 -1.26 5.64 -20.50
N GLY A 269 -1.73 6.63 -21.29
CA GLY A 269 -3.14 6.88 -21.51
C GLY A 269 -3.76 7.77 -20.45
N ARG A 270 -4.92 8.36 -20.79
CA ARG A 270 -5.66 9.28 -19.94
C ARG A 270 -6.92 8.62 -19.41
N PHE A 271 -6.99 8.45 -18.09
CA PHE A 271 -8.13 7.92 -17.35
C PHE A 271 -8.00 8.28 -15.87
N SER A 272 -8.93 7.84 -14.99
CA SER A 272 -8.91 8.12 -13.56
C SER A 272 -7.88 7.25 -12.86
N HIS A 273 -6.62 7.65 -12.99
CA HIS A 273 -5.53 6.89 -12.39
C HIS A 273 -5.61 6.94 -10.88
N GLU A 274 -5.98 5.82 -10.26
CA GLU A 274 -5.84 5.60 -8.82
C GLU A 274 -4.35 5.50 -8.46
N LEU A 275 -3.62 4.63 -9.14
CA LEU A 275 -2.16 4.52 -9.09
C LEU A 275 -1.61 3.79 -10.32
N GLY A 276 -0.29 3.87 -10.47
CA GLY A 276 0.49 2.97 -11.33
C GLY A 276 1.40 2.07 -10.49
N ARG A 277 1.37 0.76 -10.71
CA ARG A 277 2.25 -0.20 -10.02
C ARG A 277 3.12 -0.95 -11.00
N VAL A 278 4.44 -0.80 -10.88
CA VAL A 278 5.42 -1.43 -11.78
C VAL A 278 5.68 -2.87 -11.37
N ALA A 279 5.66 -3.79 -12.35
CA ALA A 279 6.02 -5.18 -12.18
C ALA A 279 7.55 -5.40 -12.03
N PRO A 280 8.00 -6.58 -11.59
CA PRO A 280 9.42 -6.89 -11.41
C PRO A 280 10.30 -6.80 -12.67
N ASP A 281 9.70 -6.86 -13.88
CA ASP A 281 10.41 -6.65 -15.16
C ASP A 281 10.81 -5.18 -15.39
N MET A 282 10.39 -4.27 -14.51
CA MET A 282 10.66 -2.83 -14.54
C MET A 282 10.13 -2.12 -15.80
N LYS A 283 9.10 -2.67 -16.44
CA LYS A 283 8.49 -2.09 -17.66
C LYS A 283 6.98 -2.31 -17.77
N THR A 284 6.43 -3.36 -17.14
CA THR A 284 4.99 -3.60 -17.12
C THR A 284 4.36 -2.82 -15.96
N VAL A 285 3.31 -2.06 -16.24
CA VAL A 285 2.61 -1.24 -15.25
C VAL A 285 1.14 -1.63 -15.22
N PHE A 286 0.61 -1.84 -14.00
CA PHE A 286 -0.79 -2.07 -13.72
C PHE A 286 -1.40 -0.83 -13.08
N PHE A 287 -2.68 -0.59 -13.30
CA PHE A 287 -3.38 0.60 -12.83
C PHE A 287 -4.67 0.24 -12.08
N GLY A 288 -5.04 1.08 -11.13
CA GLY A 288 -6.42 1.32 -10.76
C GLY A 288 -7.04 2.35 -11.69
N ASP A 289 -8.33 2.26 -11.95
CA ASP A 289 -9.13 3.19 -12.75
C ASP A 289 -10.44 3.45 -12.00
N ASP A 290 -10.45 4.49 -11.14
CA ASP A 290 -11.62 4.76 -10.32
C ASP A 290 -12.77 5.42 -11.10
N GLY A 291 -13.98 5.08 -10.69
CA GLY A 291 -15.24 5.55 -11.27
C GLY A 291 -16.19 4.41 -11.61
N GLY A 292 -17.34 4.75 -12.16
CA GLY A 292 -18.31 3.78 -12.66
C GLY A 292 -18.19 3.58 -14.17
N ASN A 293 -18.23 2.36 -14.66
CA ASN A 293 -17.96 2.01 -16.06
C ASN A 293 -16.50 2.28 -16.47
N THR A 294 -15.55 1.82 -15.66
CA THR A 294 -14.10 1.91 -15.85
C THR A 294 -13.52 0.65 -16.48
N MET A 295 -12.21 0.63 -16.73
CA MET A 295 -11.52 -0.44 -17.44
C MET A 295 -10.29 -0.93 -16.70
N LEU A 296 -9.94 -2.20 -16.88
CA LEU A 296 -8.65 -2.73 -16.46
C LEU A 296 -7.61 -2.47 -17.54
N PHE A 297 -6.66 -1.59 -17.25
CA PHE A 297 -5.56 -1.23 -18.15
C PHE A 297 -4.24 -1.88 -17.76
N MET A 298 -3.36 -2.05 -18.74
CA MET A 298 -1.96 -2.44 -18.57
C MET A 298 -1.11 -1.67 -19.57
N TYR A 299 0.04 -1.16 -19.13
CA TYR A 299 1.04 -0.55 -19.99
C TYR A 299 2.30 -1.40 -20.01
N VAL A 300 2.93 -1.52 -21.18
CA VAL A 300 4.21 -2.20 -21.34
C VAL A 300 5.19 -1.24 -21.99
N ALA A 301 6.15 -0.75 -21.21
CA ALA A 301 7.20 0.14 -21.69
C ALA A 301 8.14 -0.56 -22.68
N ASP A 302 8.73 0.20 -23.60
CA ASP A 302 9.70 -0.30 -24.57
C ASP A 302 10.99 -0.76 -23.89
N LYS A 303 11.39 -0.09 -22.81
CA LYS A 303 12.63 -0.36 -22.06
C LYS A 303 12.35 -0.41 -20.56
N ALA A 304 13.07 -1.29 -19.89
CA ALA A 304 13.05 -1.32 -18.42
C ALA A 304 13.57 0.00 -17.83
N LYS A 305 12.89 0.49 -16.77
CA LYS A 305 13.18 1.75 -16.06
C LYS A 305 12.98 3.03 -16.88
N ASP A 306 12.34 2.94 -18.04
CA ASP A 306 12.05 4.08 -18.90
C ASP A 306 10.58 3.97 -19.35
N LEU A 307 9.71 4.72 -18.72
CA LEU A 307 8.26 4.68 -18.92
C LEU A 307 7.78 5.69 -19.99
N SER A 308 8.70 6.40 -20.62
CA SER A 308 8.40 7.50 -21.57
C SER A 308 7.87 7.05 -22.94
N ALA A 309 7.93 5.75 -23.21
CA ALA A 309 7.44 5.15 -24.47
C ALA A 309 6.99 3.72 -24.24
N GLY A 310 5.86 3.32 -24.82
CA GLY A 310 5.35 1.95 -24.70
C GLY A 310 3.98 1.76 -25.32
N THR A 311 3.39 0.61 -25.01
CA THR A 311 2.10 0.15 -25.53
C THR A 311 1.06 0.09 -24.43
N LEU A 312 -0.09 0.72 -24.66
CA LEU A 312 -1.26 0.67 -23.78
C LEU A 312 -2.20 -0.44 -24.24
N TYR A 313 -2.68 -1.24 -23.27
CA TYR A 313 -3.66 -2.30 -23.45
C TYR A 313 -4.84 -2.12 -22.50
N ALA A 314 -6.02 -2.58 -22.92
CA ALA A 314 -7.21 -2.72 -22.08
C ALA A 314 -7.74 -4.16 -22.12
N ALA A 315 -8.28 -4.64 -21.01
CA ALA A 315 -8.76 -6.01 -20.88
C ALA A 315 -10.19 -6.17 -21.36
N LYS A 316 -10.45 -7.34 -21.98
CA LYS A 316 -11.78 -7.93 -22.17
C LYS A 316 -11.98 -9.00 -21.10
N TRP A 317 -13.04 -8.87 -20.29
CA TRP A 317 -13.48 -9.87 -19.33
C TRP A 317 -14.23 -11.00 -20.04
N ILE A 318 -13.76 -12.25 -19.87
CA ILE A 318 -14.41 -13.44 -20.40
C ILE A 318 -14.85 -14.29 -19.21
N GLN A 319 -16.08 -14.06 -18.76
CA GLN A 319 -16.61 -14.59 -17.52
C GLN A 319 -16.62 -16.12 -17.43
N LYS A 320 -16.21 -16.66 -16.30
CA LYS A 320 -16.25 -18.09 -15.94
C LYS A 320 -17.23 -18.39 -14.80
N SER A 321 -17.36 -17.47 -13.84
CA SER A 321 -18.21 -17.60 -12.66
C SER A 321 -18.81 -16.26 -12.26
N ASP A 322 -19.97 -16.29 -11.58
CA ASP A 322 -20.66 -15.12 -11.05
C ASP A 322 -20.55 -14.99 -9.51
N THR A 323 -19.86 -15.92 -8.86
CA THR A 323 -19.77 -16.00 -7.39
C THR A 323 -18.51 -15.34 -6.85
N ASN A 324 -18.57 -14.81 -5.61
CA ASN A 324 -17.45 -14.17 -4.92
C ASN A 324 -16.81 -13.04 -5.73
N GLY A 325 -17.63 -12.16 -6.35
CA GLY A 325 -17.15 -11.11 -7.26
C GLY A 325 -16.87 -11.58 -8.69
N GLY A 326 -16.98 -12.88 -8.95
CA GLY A 326 -16.77 -13.47 -10.27
C GLY A 326 -15.36 -13.96 -10.52
N SER A 327 -15.21 -14.69 -11.65
CA SER A 327 -13.93 -15.07 -12.21
C SER A 327 -13.96 -15.00 -13.73
N ALA A 328 -12.82 -14.70 -14.36
CA ALA A 328 -12.69 -14.59 -15.81
C ALA A 328 -11.31 -14.95 -16.32
N ASP A 329 -11.25 -15.33 -17.60
CA ASP A 329 -10.05 -15.17 -18.40
C ASP A 329 -9.98 -13.73 -18.90
N LEU A 330 -8.77 -13.20 -19.06
CA LEU A 330 -8.52 -11.86 -19.59
C LEU A 330 -7.96 -11.93 -21.00
N GLN A 331 -8.61 -11.24 -21.94
CA GLN A 331 -8.09 -11.04 -23.29
C GLN A 331 -7.64 -9.58 -23.44
N TRP A 332 -6.39 -9.36 -23.78
CA TRP A 332 -5.84 -8.02 -23.90
C TRP A 332 -6.05 -7.46 -25.32
N ILE A 333 -6.50 -6.21 -25.37
CA ILE A 333 -6.73 -5.45 -26.59
C ILE A 333 -5.69 -4.33 -26.63
N LYS A 334 -4.85 -4.31 -27.65
CA LYS A 334 -3.89 -3.24 -27.87
C LYS A 334 -4.64 -1.96 -28.29
N LEU A 335 -4.51 -0.89 -27.49
CA LEU A 335 -5.09 0.41 -27.84
C LEU A 335 -4.16 1.23 -28.74
N GLY A 336 -2.86 1.19 -28.44
CA GLY A 336 -1.87 1.92 -29.24
C GLY A 336 -0.48 1.84 -28.64
N HIS A 337 0.49 2.35 -29.42
CA HIS A 337 1.87 2.60 -28.98
C HIS A 337 2.19 4.08 -29.19
N ALA A 338 2.80 4.72 -28.18
CA ALA A 338 3.20 6.12 -28.24
C ALA A 338 4.40 6.42 -27.34
N THR A 339 4.98 7.60 -27.55
CA THR A 339 5.89 8.26 -26.62
C THR A 339 5.17 9.42 -25.91
N ASP A 340 5.64 9.81 -24.73
CA ASP A 340 5.13 10.97 -23.99
C ASP A 340 5.18 12.24 -24.85
N ALA A 341 6.26 12.44 -25.62
CA ALA A 341 6.43 13.59 -26.48
C ALA A 341 5.39 13.64 -27.62
N GLU A 342 5.02 12.49 -28.21
CA GLU A 342 3.98 12.42 -29.22
C GLU A 342 2.62 12.86 -28.67
N ILE A 343 2.25 12.33 -27.49
CA ILE A 343 0.96 12.66 -26.87
C ILE A 343 0.95 14.12 -26.39
N ARG A 344 2.04 14.59 -25.77
CA ARG A 344 2.18 16.00 -25.39
C ARG A 344 1.97 16.94 -26.59
N THR A 345 2.42 16.55 -27.77
CA THR A 345 2.21 17.34 -29.00
C THR A 345 0.72 17.52 -29.35
N TYR A 346 -0.13 16.50 -29.10
CA TYR A 346 -1.57 16.63 -29.30
C TYR A 346 -2.21 17.58 -28.25
N ILE A 347 -1.75 17.51 -27.01
CA ILE A 347 -2.20 18.39 -25.93
C ILE A 347 -1.83 19.84 -26.23
N ASP A 348 -0.58 20.10 -26.64
CA ASP A 348 -0.07 21.46 -26.98
C ASP A 348 -0.73 22.07 -28.22
N LYS A 349 -1.20 21.25 -29.15
CA LYS A 349 -2.02 21.71 -30.28
C LYS A 349 -3.43 22.10 -29.87
N GLY A 350 -3.85 21.83 -28.64
CA GLY A 350 -5.17 22.16 -28.12
C GLY A 350 -6.29 21.35 -28.77
N LEU A 351 -6.03 20.06 -29.08
CA LEU A 351 -7.07 19.17 -29.60
C LEU A 351 -8.25 19.13 -28.63
N LYS A 352 -9.45 18.98 -29.19
CA LYS A 352 -10.71 18.88 -28.49
C LYS A 352 -11.35 17.51 -28.71
N PHE A 353 -12.36 17.17 -27.92
CA PHE A 353 -13.10 15.93 -28.11
C PHE A 353 -13.69 15.81 -29.55
N SER A 354 -14.26 16.91 -30.06
CA SER A 354 -14.82 16.96 -31.41
C SER A 354 -13.79 16.80 -32.53
N ASP A 355 -12.48 16.99 -32.27
CA ASP A 355 -11.43 16.69 -33.25
C ASP A 355 -11.16 15.17 -33.36
N LEU A 356 -11.44 14.41 -32.29
CA LEU A 356 -11.17 12.96 -32.18
C LEU A 356 -12.34 12.11 -32.68
N PHE A 357 -13.58 12.53 -32.39
CA PHE A 357 -14.78 11.72 -32.65
C PHE A 357 -15.85 12.46 -33.43
N ASP A 358 -16.51 11.70 -34.30
CA ASP A 358 -17.88 12.04 -34.74
C ASP A 358 -18.87 11.44 -33.71
N THR A 359 -19.99 12.14 -33.48
CA THR A 359 -21.03 11.72 -32.52
C THR A 359 -22.39 11.58 -33.19
N ALA A 360 -23.23 10.66 -32.70
CA ALA A 360 -24.63 10.55 -33.10
C ALA A 360 -25.53 10.47 -31.86
N ASP A 361 -26.79 10.93 -31.98
CA ASP A 361 -27.77 10.94 -30.88
C ASP A 361 -28.50 9.60 -30.71
N LYS A 362 -28.38 8.71 -31.68
CA LYS A 362 -29.04 7.40 -31.73
C LYS A 362 -28.24 6.42 -32.54
N ASP A 363 -28.70 5.17 -32.52
CA ASP A 363 -28.11 4.09 -33.34
C ASP A 363 -28.01 4.57 -34.82
N THR A 364 -26.77 4.63 -35.30
CA THR A 364 -26.40 5.16 -36.60
C THR A 364 -25.32 4.27 -37.23
N ALA A 365 -25.51 3.90 -38.48
CA ALA A 365 -24.56 3.01 -39.16
C ALA A 365 -23.15 3.61 -39.16
N GLY A 366 -22.16 2.78 -38.75
CA GLY A 366 -20.74 3.16 -38.68
C GLY A 366 -20.37 3.83 -37.35
N PHE A 367 -21.28 4.00 -36.40
CA PHE A 367 -21.01 4.43 -35.02
C PHE A 367 -21.05 3.24 -34.07
N THR A 368 -20.19 3.23 -33.07
CA THR A 368 -20.19 2.23 -32.00
C THR A 368 -20.96 2.80 -30.81
N LYS A 369 -21.90 2.01 -30.27
CA LYS A 369 -22.60 2.30 -29.03
C LYS A 369 -21.72 1.90 -27.87
N ILE A 370 -21.38 2.82 -26.98
CA ILE A 370 -20.58 2.59 -25.80
C ILE A 370 -21.21 3.21 -24.55
N LYS A 371 -20.69 2.83 -23.38
CA LYS A 371 -20.92 3.52 -22.12
C LYS A 371 -19.64 3.40 -21.29
N SER A 372 -19.06 4.53 -20.89
CA SER A 372 -17.83 4.56 -20.09
C SER A 372 -17.79 5.81 -19.21
N TYR A 373 -16.97 5.77 -18.15
CA TYR A 373 -16.60 6.95 -17.38
C TYR A 373 -15.81 7.93 -18.30
N PRO A 374 -15.83 9.28 -18.12
CA PRO A 374 -16.56 9.99 -17.10
C PRO A 374 -18.02 10.32 -17.44
N SER A 375 -18.47 10.08 -18.67
CA SER A 375 -19.82 10.46 -19.06
C SER A 375 -20.90 9.63 -18.32
N GLY A 376 -20.64 8.34 -18.10
CA GLY A 376 -21.59 7.41 -17.50
C GLY A 376 -22.90 7.24 -18.28
N LYS A 377 -22.96 7.77 -19.50
CA LYS A 377 -24.10 7.73 -20.41
C LYS A 377 -23.81 6.89 -21.64
N VAL A 378 -24.87 6.44 -22.28
CA VAL A 378 -24.74 5.80 -23.62
C VAL A 378 -24.34 6.88 -24.63
N GLU A 379 -23.27 6.59 -25.37
CA GLU A 379 -22.76 7.42 -26.45
C GLU A 379 -22.67 6.59 -27.73
N TRP A 380 -22.93 7.21 -28.90
CA TRP A 380 -22.62 6.62 -30.21
C TRP A 380 -21.47 7.41 -30.81
N LEU A 381 -20.32 6.76 -30.91
CA LEU A 381 -19.07 7.39 -31.31
C LEU A 381 -18.45 6.69 -32.49
N LYS A 382 -17.75 7.49 -33.32
CA LYS A 382 -16.90 7.01 -34.41
C LYS A 382 -15.59 7.79 -34.39
N VAL A 383 -14.48 7.09 -34.29
CA VAL A 383 -13.15 7.73 -34.34
C VAL A 383 -12.95 8.36 -35.73
N LYS A 384 -12.52 9.62 -35.78
CA LYS A 384 -12.19 10.30 -37.04
C LYS A 384 -10.93 9.72 -37.68
N PRO A 385 -10.90 9.56 -38.99
CA PRO A 385 -9.74 9.02 -39.70
C PRO A 385 -8.44 9.77 -39.38
N GLY A 386 -7.39 9.03 -38.97
CA GLY A 386 -6.09 9.58 -38.59
C GLY A 386 -6.00 10.06 -37.12
N MET A 387 -7.09 9.97 -36.36
CA MET A 387 -7.10 10.35 -34.94
C MET A 387 -7.05 9.14 -33.98
N GLU A 388 -6.84 7.93 -34.49
CA GLU A 388 -6.84 6.70 -33.72
C GLU A 388 -5.82 6.75 -32.55
N LYS A 389 -4.59 7.21 -32.80
CA LYS A 389 -3.57 7.36 -31.77
C LYS A 389 -3.97 8.44 -30.75
N ALA A 390 -4.42 9.59 -31.18
CA ALA A 390 -4.84 10.66 -30.27
C ALA A 390 -6.03 10.20 -29.41
N ALA A 391 -7.02 9.52 -29.98
CA ALA A 391 -8.16 8.96 -29.25
C ALA A 391 -7.73 7.90 -28.23
N ALA A 392 -6.79 7.00 -28.57
CA ALA A 392 -6.30 5.96 -27.70
C ALA A 392 -5.65 6.49 -26.41
N PHE A 393 -4.98 7.63 -26.47
CA PHE A 393 -4.22 8.18 -25.34
C PHE A 393 -4.85 9.40 -24.67
N LEU A 394 -5.76 10.14 -25.33
CA LEU A 394 -6.48 11.27 -24.74
C LEU A 394 -7.87 10.88 -24.25
N GLU A 395 -8.47 9.83 -24.80
CA GLU A 395 -9.80 9.32 -24.49
C GLU A 395 -9.77 7.78 -24.36
N SER A 396 -8.86 7.27 -23.52
CA SER A 396 -8.49 5.85 -23.47
C SER A 396 -9.68 4.93 -23.22
N ARG A 397 -10.62 5.29 -22.32
CA ARG A 397 -11.81 4.47 -22.06
C ARG A 397 -12.80 4.47 -23.22
N ARG A 398 -13.10 5.64 -23.81
CA ARG A 398 -13.99 5.72 -24.98
C ARG A 398 -13.42 4.92 -26.15
N PHE A 399 -12.11 5.07 -26.41
CA PHE A 399 -11.42 4.32 -27.47
C PHE A 399 -11.37 2.81 -27.15
N GLY A 400 -11.08 2.44 -25.91
CA GLY A 400 -11.07 1.04 -25.46
C GLY A 400 -12.43 0.37 -25.60
N ALA A 401 -13.53 1.05 -25.24
CA ALA A 401 -14.89 0.56 -25.43
C ALA A 401 -15.23 0.37 -26.92
N ILE A 402 -14.85 1.30 -27.79
CA ILE A 402 -15.00 1.15 -29.25
C ILE A 402 -14.20 -0.06 -29.75
N ALA A 403 -13.01 -0.32 -29.22
CA ALA A 403 -12.17 -1.47 -29.59
C ALA A 403 -12.69 -2.80 -29.02
N GLY A 404 -13.67 -2.76 -28.10
CA GLY A 404 -14.34 -3.93 -27.50
C GLY A 404 -13.76 -4.39 -26.17
N ALA A 405 -13.00 -3.53 -25.47
CA ALA A 405 -12.61 -3.76 -24.08
C ALA A 405 -13.83 -3.61 -23.14
N THR A 406 -13.79 -4.29 -22.01
CA THR A 406 -14.86 -4.22 -21.00
C THR A 406 -14.82 -2.92 -20.24
N ALA A 407 -15.92 -2.17 -20.27
CA ALA A 407 -16.12 -0.89 -19.57
C ALA A 407 -17.18 -1.03 -18.47
N GLU A 408 -16.99 -1.97 -17.57
CA GLU A 408 -18.00 -2.32 -16.56
C GLU A 408 -17.48 -2.42 -15.13
N PHE A 409 -16.16 -2.27 -14.93
CA PHE A 409 -15.60 -2.23 -13.58
C PHE A 409 -16.11 -1.01 -12.83
N ASN A 410 -16.17 -1.10 -11.50
CA ASN A 410 -16.78 -0.06 -10.66
C ASN A 410 -15.92 0.24 -9.43
N LYS A 411 -15.29 1.42 -9.39
CA LYS A 411 -14.32 1.84 -8.37
C LYS A 411 -13.16 0.84 -8.23
N MET A 412 -12.30 0.79 -9.24
CA MET A 412 -11.08 -0.01 -9.24
C MET A 412 -9.95 0.82 -8.66
N GLU A 413 -9.55 0.48 -7.46
CA GLU A 413 -8.65 1.26 -6.61
C GLU A 413 -7.23 0.68 -6.59
N GLY A 414 -6.72 0.42 -5.40
CA GLY A 414 -5.35 -0.01 -5.13
C GLY A 414 -4.90 -1.26 -5.88
N VAL A 415 -3.60 -1.30 -6.21
CA VAL A 415 -2.94 -2.42 -6.87
C VAL A 415 -1.67 -2.81 -6.12
N ALA A 416 -1.51 -4.11 -5.85
CA ALA A 416 -0.30 -4.66 -5.24
C ALA A 416 0.26 -5.84 -6.04
N VAL A 417 1.59 -5.99 -6.08
CA VAL A 417 2.29 -7.05 -6.82
C VAL A 417 2.92 -8.04 -5.85
N ASN A 418 2.66 -9.32 -6.04
CA ASN A 418 3.34 -10.45 -5.45
C ASN A 418 4.27 -11.06 -6.53
N ALA A 419 5.52 -10.64 -6.48
CA ALA A 419 6.52 -11.01 -7.48
C ALA A 419 6.83 -12.51 -7.47
N LYS A 420 6.92 -13.11 -6.28
CA LYS A 420 7.28 -14.50 -6.06
C LYS A 420 6.26 -15.47 -6.65
N ASP A 421 4.97 -15.20 -6.43
CA ASP A 421 3.89 -16.06 -6.90
C ASP A 421 3.36 -15.65 -8.28
N LYS A 422 3.94 -14.59 -8.89
CA LYS A 422 3.48 -14.00 -10.14
C LYS A 422 1.98 -13.65 -10.08
N LYS A 423 1.62 -12.80 -9.11
CA LYS A 423 0.24 -12.35 -8.92
C LYS A 423 0.17 -10.83 -8.80
N VAL A 424 -0.97 -10.30 -9.19
CA VAL A 424 -1.38 -8.93 -8.90
C VAL A 424 -2.68 -9.00 -8.11
N TYR A 425 -2.79 -8.13 -7.12
CA TYR A 425 -4.03 -7.90 -6.37
C TYR A 425 -4.60 -6.55 -6.77
N VAL A 426 -5.92 -6.49 -6.94
CA VAL A 426 -6.65 -5.28 -7.33
C VAL A 426 -7.85 -5.13 -6.41
N ALA A 427 -7.99 -3.95 -5.81
CA ALA A 427 -9.16 -3.60 -5.03
C ALA A 427 -10.30 -3.15 -5.96
N MET A 428 -11.51 -3.60 -5.67
CA MET A 428 -12.74 -3.18 -6.31
C MET A 428 -13.70 -2.76 -5.21
N SER A 429 -13.76 -1.46 -4.92
CA SER A 429 -14.52 -0.95 -3.78
C SER A 429 -15.99 -1.29 -3.83
N TYR A 430 -16.56 -1.37 -5.02
CA TYR A 430 -17.96 -1.76 -5.22
C TYR A 430 -18.11 -2.81 -6.33
N VAL A 431 -18.72 -3.94 -6.01
CA VAL A 431 -19.19 -4.90 -7.03
C VAL A 431 -20.71 -4.74 -7.14
N GLU A 432 -21.13 -3.76 -7.93
CA GLU A 432 -22.55 -3.41 -8.16
C GLU A 432 -22.74 -2.64 -9.48
N LYS A 433 -23.94 -2.26 -9.80
CA LYS A 433 -24.32 -1.40 -10.94
C LYS A 433 -23.85 -1.96 -12.29
N SER A 434 -22.77 -1.42 -12.87
CA SER A 434 -22.22 -1.85 -14.17
C SER A 434 -21.76 -3.30 -14.18
N MET A 435 -21.40 -3.86 -13.02
CA MET A 435 -20.93 -5.24 -12.90
C MET A 435 -22.05 -6.26 -12.68
N GLU A 436 -23.28 -5.80 -12.39
CA GLU A 436 -24.42 -6.70 -12.20
C GLU A 436 -25.09 -7.04 -13.54
N LYS A 437 -25.59 -8.26 -13.65
CA LYS A 437 -26.28 -8.75 -14.84
C LYS A 437 -27.51 -7.89 -15.19
N ASP A 438 -27.67 -7.54 -16.47
CA ASP A 438 -28.85 -6.89 -17.04
C ASP A 438 -29.22 -5.57 -16.36
N THR A 439 -28.25 -4.85 -15.79
CA THR A 439 -28.52 -3.55 -15.14
C THR A 439 -28.48 -2.40 -16.15
N LYS A 440 -29.14 -1.29 -15.79
CA LYS A 440 -28.98 -0.03 -16.53
C LYS A 440 -27.56 0.56 -16.40
N GLY A 441 -26.77 0.03 -15.46
CA GLY A 441 -25.38 0.40 -15.21
C GLY A 441 -24.42 -0.19 -16.23
N ALA A 442 -24.70 -1.40 -16.74
CA ALA A 442 -23.83 -2.10 -17.68
C ALA A 442 -23.56 -1.31 -18.97
N ASP A 443 -22.44 -1.58 -19.60
CA ASP A 443 -22.18 -1.12 -20.95
C ASP A 443 -23.02 -1.93 -21.95
N PRO A 444 -23.07 -1.57 -23.25
CA PRO A 444 -23.84 -2.32 -24.21
C PRO A 444 -23.37 -3.77 -24.48
N ALA A 445 -22.15 -4.14 -24.04
CA ALA A 445 -21.62 -5.48 -24.20
C ALA A 445 -22.06 -6.43 -23.09
N ASP A 446 -22.32 -5.89 -21.85
CA ASP A 446 -22.75 -6.61 -20.65
C ASP A 446 -21.86 -7.84 -20.36
N ASP A 447 -20.55 -7.59 -20.37
CA ASP A 447 -19.51 -8.63 -20.24
C ASP A 447 -19.42 -9.17 -18.82
N ILE A 448 -19.60 -8.29 -17.79
CA ILE A 448 -19.56 -8.64 -16.39
C ILE A 448 -20.99 -8.86 -15.88
N GLN A 449 -21.27 -10.05 -15.44
CA GLN A 449 -22.59 -10.45 -14.95
C GLN A 449 -22.42 -11.18 -13.61
N VAL A 450 -22.08 -10.45 -12.55
CA VAL A 450 -21.80 -11.04 -11.24
C VAL A 450 -22.90 -10.69 -10.23
N LYS A 451 -22.92 -11.42 -9.11
CA LYS A 451 -23.78 -11.09 -7.99
C LYS A 451 -23.26 -9.88 -7.25
N LYS A 452 -24.18 -8.99 -6.89
CA LYS A 452 -23.87 -7.79 -6.12
C LYS A 452 -23.18 -8.12 -4.80
N ILE A 453 -22.08 -7.41 -4.53
CA ILE A 453 -21.40 -7.32 -3.24
C ILE A 453 -21.01 -5.84 -3.10
N LYS A 454 -21.91 -5.02 -2.54
CA LYS A 454 -21.67 -3.58 -2.42
C LYS A 454 -20.45 -3.28 -1.53
N ALA A 455 -20.20 -4.13 -0.53
CA ALA A 455 -19.01 -4.06 0.31
C ALA A 455 -17.69 -4.36 -0.43
N GLY A 456 -17.74 -4.65 -1.73
CA GLY A 456 -16.56 -4.79 -2.58
C GLY A 456 -15.82 -6.12 -2.46
N VAL A 457 -14.81 -6.26 -3.30
CA VAL A 457 -13.98 -7.47 -3.41
C VAL A 457 -12.54 -7.08 -3.76
N THR A 458 -11.57 -7.65 -3.08
CA THR A 458 -10.18 -7.66 -3.56
C THR A 458 -9.98 -8.85 -4.48
N TYR A 459 -9.50 -8.61 -5.71
CA TYR A 459 -9.25 -9.62 -6.72
C TYR A 459 -7.80 -10.06 -6.76
N GLU A 460 -7.58 -11.28 -7.23
CA GLU A 460 -6.28 -11.86 -7.55
C GLU A 460 -6.20 -12.11 -9.07
N LEU A 461 -5.14 -11.61 -9.71
CA LEU A 461 -4.85 -11.80 -11.12
C LEU A 461 -3.60 -12.67 -11.26
N GLN A 462 -3.66 -13.75 -12.05
CA GLN A 462 -2.50 -14.58 -12.34
C GLN A 462 -1.70 -14.01 -13.49
N LEU A 463 -0.40 -13.79 -13.29
CA LEU A 463 0.53 -13.29 -14.30
C LEU A 463 1.19 -14.42 -15.07
N ALA A 464 1.33 -14.24 -16.39
CA ALA A 464 1.96 -15.20 -17.28
C ALA A 464 2.77 -14.50 -18.39
N GLY A 465 3.83 -15.14 -18.83
CA GLY A 465 4.60 -14.74 -20.01
C GLY A 465 4.00 -15.30 -21.29
N SER A 466 4.57 -14.88 -22.42
CA SER A 466 4.22 -15.39 -23.76
C SER A 466 2.74 -15.22 -24.12
N GLN A 467 2.09 -14.20 -23.58
CA GLN A 467 0.69 -13.89 -23.89
C GLN A 467 0.57 -13.19 -25.23
N LEU A 468 -0.57 -13.41 -25.86
CA LEU A 468 -0.93 -12.76 -27.13
C LEU A 468 -2.11 -11.81 -26.89
N ASP A 469 -2.10 -10.69 -27.63
CA ASP A 469 -3.25 -9.80 -27.67
C ASP A 469 -4.43 -10.39 -28.50
N LYS A 470 -5.53 -9.64 -28.60
CA LYS A 470 -6.72 -10.03 -29.39
C LYS A 470 -6.37 -10.34 -30.85
N ASP A 471 -5.40 -9.63 -31.42
CA ASP A 471 -4.97 -9.75 -32.82
C ASP A 471 -3.85 -10.79 -33.01
N LYS A 472 -3.59 -11.61 -31.96
CA LYS A 472 -2.56 -12.67 -31.94
C LYS A 472 -1.14 -12.13 -32.05
N GLN A 473 -0.91 -10.86 -31.65
CA GLN A 473 0.43 -10.29 -31.58
C GLN A 473 1.03 -10.55 -30.19
N PRO A 474 2.34 -10.83 -30.09
CA PRO A 474 2.98 -11.04 -28.81
C PRO A 474 2.94 -9.78 -27.92
N ILE A 475 2.61 -9.95 -26.65
CA ILE A 475 2.77 -8.94 -25.62
C ILE A 475 4.16 -9.09 -25.02
N ASN A 476 5.01 -8.06 -25.13
CA ASN A 476 6.41 -8.11 -24.71
C ASN A 476 6.58 -7.97 -23.20
N SER A 477 5.97 -8.89 -22.43
CA SER A 477 6.07 -8.96 -20.97
C SER A 477 5.91 -10.39 -20.49
N ASP A 478 6.61 -10.75 -19.40
CA ASP A 478 6.44 -12.01 -18.65
C ASP A 478 5.47 -11.86 -17.47
N PHE A 479 4.81 -10.71 -17.37
CA PHE A 479 3.92 -10.32 -16.27
C PHE A 479 2.53 -9.87 -16.78
N VAL A 480 1.98 -10.55 -17.78
CA VAL A 480 0.66 -10.22 -18.34
C VAL A 480 -0.43 -10.95 -17.54
N PRO A 481 -1.43 -10.25 -16.97
CA PRO A 481 -2.55 -10.90 -16.31
C PRO A 481 -3.35 -11.76 -17.30
N SER A 482 -3.53 -13.04 -16.96
CA SER A 482 -4.23 -14.02 -17.79
C SER A 482 -5.62 -14.38 -17.24
N THR A 483 -5.79 -14.30 -15.92
CA THR A 483 -7.08 -14.54 -15.24
C THR A 483 -7.27 -13.51 -14.13
N MET A 484 -8.53 -13.31 -13.73
CA MET A 484 -8.92 -12.48 -12.60
C MET A 484 -10.00 -13.20 -11.78
N ASN A 485 -9.80 -13.31 -10.45
CA ASN A 485 -10.67 -14.05 -9.55
C ASN A 485 -10.90 -13.28 -8.25
N GLY A 486 -12.12 -13.27 -7.72
CA GLY A 486 -12.40 -12.70 -6.41
C GLY A 486 -11.67 -13.47 -5.30
N LEU A 487 -10.88 -12.76 -4.47
CA LEU A 487 -10.04 -13.32 -3.41
C LEU A 487 -10.63 -13.08 -2.02
N VAL A 488 -10.81 -11.81 -1.64
CA VAL A 488 -11.38 -11.39 -0.34
C VAL A 488 -12.60 -10.55 -0.62
N ALA A 489 -13.77 -11.05 -0.24
CA ALA A 489 -15.04 -10.37 -0.43
C ALA A 489 -15.55 -9.80 0.90
N GLY A 490 -16.12 -8.60 0.85
CA GLY A 490 -16.94 -8.06 1.92
C GLY A 490 -18.30 -8.74 2.00
N GLN A 491 -19.10 -8.34 2.98
CA GLN A 491 -20.45 -8.87 3.17
C GLN A 491 -21.42 -7.73 3.49
N ASP A 492 -22.41 -7.56 2.60
CA ASP A 492 -23.51 -6.61 2.82
C ASP A 492 -24.41 -7.08 3.96
N LEU A 493 -24.81 -6.16 4.85
CA LEU A 493 -25.83 -6.41 5.86
C LEU A 493 -27.20 -6.07 5.31
N ALA A 494 -28.21 -6.87 5.66
CA ALA A 494 -29.61 -6.62 5.28
C ALA A 494 -30.18 -5.36 5.95
N LYS A 495 -29.61 -4.96 7.10
CA LYS A 495 -29.96 -3.75 7.87
C LYS A 495 -28.69 -3.24 8.55
N ALA A 496 -28.61 -1.92 8.73
CA ALA A 496 -27.56 -1.32 9.52
C ALA A 496 -27.52 -1.89 10.94
N ASP A 497 -26.33 -2.10 11.48
CA ASP A 497 -26.12 -2.49 12.87
C ASP A 497 -26.27 -1.31 13.85
N SER A 498 -25.94 -1.52 15.13
CA SER A 498 -26.06 -0.49 16.16
C SER A 498 -25.08 0.68 16.03
N LYS A 499 -24.03 0.53 15.21
CA LYS A 499 -23.07 1.59 14.87
C LYS A 499 -23.36 2.26 13.52
N GLY A 500 -24.39 1.81 12.81
CA GLY A 500 -24.73 2.29 11.49
C GLY A 500 -24.02 1.54 10.36
N ASN A 501 -23.19 0.52 10.65
CA ASN A 501 -22.51 -0.28 9.62
C ASN A 501 -23.53 -0.98 8.73
N THR A 502 -23.33 -0.92 7.42
CA THR A 502 -24.12 -1.62 6.40
C THR A 502 -23.35 -2.76 5.75
N ALA A 503 -22.10 -2.96 6.15
CA ALA A 503 -21.28 -4.14 5.89
C ALA A 503 -20.89 -4.84 7.21
N ALA A 504 -20.53 -6.11 7.14
CA ALA A 504 -20.11 -6.90 8.30
C ALA A 504 -18.77 -6.38 8.86
N GLU A 505 -18.77 -5.88 10.10
CA GLU A 505 -17.62 -5.20 10.72
C GLU A 505 -16.36 -6.08 10.84
N ASP A 506 -16.48 -7.40 10.80
CA ASP A 506 -15.35 -8.34 10.87
C ASP A 506 -14.83 -8.80 9.49
N LEU A 507 -15.33 -8.21 8.42
CA LEU A 507 -14.86 -8.40 7.04
C LEU A 507 -14.49 -7.05 6.42
N VAL A 508 -13.75 -7.08 5.32
CA VAL A 508 -13.40 -5.86 4.57
C VAL A 508 -14.65 -5.21 3.99
N ALA A 509 -14.74 -3.90 4.05
CA ALA A 509 -15.76 -3.14 3.32
C ALA A 509 -15.11 -2.08 2.44
N ASN A 510 -15.50 -2.05 1.16
CA ASN A 510 -14.98 -1.13 0.16
C ASN A 510 -13.44 -1.09 0.19
N PRO A 511 -12.77 -2.20 -0.19
CA PRO A 511 -11.31 -2.25 -0.26
C PRO A 511 -10.81 -1.19 -1.22
N ASP A 512 -9.80 -0.47 -0.76
CA ASP A 512 -9.19 0.63 -1.48
C ASP A 512 -7.69 0.41 -1.63
N ASN A 513 -6.86 1.02 -0.78
CA ASN A 513 -5.42 0.91 -0.82
C ASN A 513 -4.93 -0.52 -0.60
N LEU A 514 -3.97 -0.97 -1.41
CA LEU A 514 -3.35 -2.28 -1.29
C LEU A 514 -1.82 -2.19 -1.19
N SER A 515 -1.23 -2.99 -0.32
CA SER A 515 0.21 -3.21 -0.28
C SER A 515 0.53 -4.65 0.12
N TYR A 516 1.58 -5.25 -0.46
CA TYR A 516 1.92 -6.64 -0.22
C TYR A 516 3.32 -6.79 0.35
N SER A 517 3.46 -7.61 1.40
CA SER A 517 4.73 -8.03 1.97
C SER A 517 5.10 -9.42 1.48
N GLU A 518 6.22 -9.52 0.77
CA GLU A 518 6.79 -10.83 0.38
C GLU A 518 7.30 -11.62 1.59
N GLU A 519 7.90 -10.94 2.57
CA GLU A 519 8.48 -11.57 3.76
C GLU A 519 7.39 -12.11 4.70
N LEU A 520 6.30 -11.35 4.89
CA LEU A 520 5.18 -11.73 5.77
C LEU A 520 4.11 -12.56 5.04
N ARG A 521 4.21 -12.72 3.74
CA ARG A 521 3.20 -13.40 2.90
C ARG A 521 1.80 -12.82 3.12
N THR A 522 1.73 -11.49 3.28
CA THR A 522 0.53 -10.78 3.72
C THR A 522 0.16 -9.65 2.77
N LEU A 523 -1.09 -9.65 2.34
CA LEU A 523 -1.72 -8.54 1.64
C LEU A 523 -2.37 -7.61 2.67
N PHE A 524 -1.97 -6.35 2.69
CA PHE A 524 -2.58 -5.29 3.49
C PHE A 524 -3.62 -4.58 2.65
N ILE A 525 -4.79 -4.34 3.24
CA ILE A 525 -5.97 -3.77 2.59
C ILE A 525 -6.47 -2.61 3.46
N GLY A 526 -6.49 -1.40 2.91
CA GLY A 526 -7.14 -0.23 3.49
C GLY A 526 -8.57 -0.11 3.01
N GLU A 527 -9.39 0.58 3.78
CA GLU A 527 -10.80 0.86 3.45
C GLU A 527 -11.00 2.35 3.16
N ASP A 528 -11.71 2.65 2.08
CA ASP A 528 -12.47 3.89 1.87
C ASP A 528 -13.95 3.53 1.86
N SER A 529 -14.58 3.55 3.04
CA SER A 529 -15.88 2.93 3.20
C SER A 529 -16.91 3.80 3.90
N GLY A 530 -17.96 4.17 3.18
CA GLY A 530 -19.21 4.65 3.76
C GLY A 530 -20.12 3.52 4.30
N MET A 531 -19.63 2.25 4.33
CA MET A 531 -20.38 1.10 4.87
C MET A 531 -19.90 0.66 6.26
N HIS A 532 -18.74 1.15 6.72
CA HIS A 532 -18.23 1.03 8.09
C HIS A 532 -18.18 2.39 8.78
N SER A 533 -18.51 2.44 10.05
CA SER A 533 -18.41 3.66 10.85
C SER A 533 -16.98 4.10 11.07
N ASN A 534 -16.09 3.15 11.34
CA ASN A 534 -14.64 3.32 11.32
C ASN A 534 -14.08 2.49 10.19
N ASN A 535 -13.18 3.07 9.42
CA ASN A 535 -12.43 2.34 8.41
C ASN A 535 -11.21 1.67 9.03
N PHE A 536 -10.75 0.59 8.40
CA PHE A 536 -9.71 -0.27 8.95
C PHE A 536 -8.59 -0.52 7.95
N VAL A 537 -7.41 -0.89 8.49
CA VAL A 537 -6.42 -1.63 7.73
C VAL A 537 -6.49 -3.08 8.15
N TRP A 538 -6.56 -3.96 7.16
CA TRP A 538 -6.59 -5.40 7.32
C TRP A 538 -5.28 -6.03 6.85
N ALA A 539 -4.92 -7.14 7.48
CA ALA A 539 -3.83 -8.02 7.07
C ALA A 539 -4.42 -9.37 6.65
N TYR A 540 -4.28 -9.72 5.38
CA TYR A 540 -4.72 -11.00 4.82
C TYR A 540 -3.52 -11.87 4.48
N ASN A 541 -3.30 -12.93 5.26
CA ASN A 541 -2.24 -13.89 4.97
C ASN A 541 -2.67 -14.78 3.79
N ILE A 542 -1.92 -14.74 2.69
CA ILE A 542 -2.29 -15.41 1.44
C ILE A 542 -2.14 -16.95 1.51
N ASP A 543 -1.36 -17.48 2.46
CA ASP A 543 -1.15 -18.91 2.62
C ASP A 543 -2.22 -19.53 3.54
N THR A 544 -2.47 -18.93 4.71
CA THR A 544 -3.44 -19.42 5.70
C THR A 544 -4.86 -18.92 5.45
N LYS A 545 -5.04 -17.93 4.57
CA LYS A 545 -6.32 -17.26 4.24
C LYS A 545 -6.95 -16.53 5.44
N LYS A 546 -6.15 -16.23 6.46
CA LYS A 546 -6.60 -15.53 7.65
C LYS A 546 -6.64 -14.02 7.41
N LEU A 547 -7.78 -13.40 7.70
CA LEU A 547 -7.99 -11.97 7.70
C LEU A 547 -7.92 -11.44 9.13
N SER A 548 -7.20 -10.34 9.36
CA SER A 548 -7.04 -9.74 10.69
C SER A 548 -7.11 -8.22 10.60
N ARG A 549 -7.93 -7.57 11.42
CA ARG A 549 -7.98 -6.12 11.58
C ARG A 549 -6.75 -5.66 12.37
N ILE A 550 -5.95 -4.74 11.82
CA ILE A 550 -4.68 -4.32 12.44
C ILE A 550 -4.57 -2.84 12.75
N LEU A 551 -5.44 -2.01 12.20
CA LEU A 551 -5.51 -0.57 12.47
C LEU A 551 -6.96 -0.13 12.38
N SER A 552 -7.35 0.85 13.20
CA SER A 552 -8.59 1.60 13.07
C SER A 552 -8.28 3.08 12.89
N VAL A 553 -8.96 3.73 11.94
CA VAL A 553 -8.92 5.19 11.75
C VAL A 553 -10.14 5.85 12.39
N PRO A 554 -10.15 7.18 12.62
CA PRO A 554 -11.31 7.90 13.12
C PRO A 554 -12.57 7.67 12.28
N ALA A 555 -13.72 7.63 12.93
CA ALA A 555 -15.00 7.42 12.26
C ALA A 555 -15.22 8.46 11.14
N GLY A 556 -15.68 7.99 9.97
CA GLY A 556 -15.88 8.80 8.77
C GLY A 556 -14.61 9.34 8.14
N GLY A 557 -13.44 8.80 8.49
CA GLY A 557 -12.18 9.01 7.81
C GLY A 557 -11.77 7.77 7.04
N GLU A 558 -10.93 7.91 6.04
CA GLU A 558 -10.40 6.85 5.18
C GLU A 558 -9.06 6.30 5.69
N ALA A 559 -8.84 4.99 5.54
CA ALA A 559 -7.59 4.30 5.84
C ALA A 559 -6.74 4.16 4.58
N THR A 560 -5.87 5.12 4.33
CA THR A 560 -5.14 5.28 3.07
C THR A 560 -3.61 5.27 3.25
N GLY A 561 -2.85 5.58 2.20
CA GLY A 561 -1.40 5.74 2.21
C GLY A 561 -0.62 4.48 2.50
N LEU A 562 -1.15 3.32 2.15
CA LEU A 562 -0.54 2.03 2.45
C LEU A 562 0.73 1.78 1.65
N GLN A 563 1.85 1.65 2.36
CA GLN A 563 3.09 1.12 1.82
C GLN A 563 3.73 0.17 2.82
N VAL A 564 3.98 -1.06 2.42
CA VAL A 564 4.80 -1.99 3.19
C VAL A 564 6.26 -1.84 2.79
N VAL A 565 7.12 -1.75 3.79
CA VAL A 565 8.58 -1.75 3.66
C VAL A 565 9.12 -2.86 4.54
N ASP A 566 9.43 -4.02 3.93
CA ASP A 566 9.84 -5.22 4.66
C ASP A 566 11.17 -5.03 5.40
N ASN A 567 12.10 -4.28 4.82
CA ASN A 567 13.38 -3.99 5.45
C ASN A 567 13.96 -2.65 4.96
N LEU A 568 14.12 -1.69 5.86
CA LEU A 568 14.80 -0.43 5.59
C LEU A 568 15.80 -0.14 6.71
N ASN A 569 17.08 -0.39 6.43
CA ASN A 569 18.18 -0.30 7.40
C ASN A 569 17.97 -1.20 8.65
N GLY A 570 17.35 -2.37 8.51
CA GLY A 570 17.08 -3.31 9.59
C GLY A 570 15.74 -3.12 10.31
N PHE A 571 14.82 -2.31 9.78
CA PHE A 571 13.49 -2.07 10.35
C PHE A 571 12.38 -2.22 9.31
N SER A 572 11.23 -2.75 9.74
CA SER A 572 10.03 -2.90 8.92
C SER A 572 9.01 -1.82 9.25
N TYR A 573 8.25 -1.39 8.23
CA TYR A 573 7.21 -0.38 8.37
C TYR A 573 5.98 -0.77 7.55
N VAL A 574 4.79 -0.47 8.07
CA VAL A 574 3.57 -0.35 7.28
C VAL A 574 3.11 1.09 7.40
N MET A 575 3.39 1.88 6.37
CA MET A 575 2.88 3.26 6.29
C MET A 575 1.37 3.22 6.15
N SER A 576 0.69 4.12 6.83
CA SER A 576 -0.76 4.32 6.69
C SER A 576 -1.13 5.73 7.12
N ASN A 577 -1.94 6.39 6.32
CA ASN A 577 -2.47 7.71 6.59
C ASN A 577 -3.97 7.62 6.97
N MET A 578 -4.50 8.76 7.35
CA MET A 578 -5.94 8.97 7.49
C MET A 578 -6.28 10.34 6.88
N GLN A 579 -7.24 10.36 5.98
CA GLN A 579 -7.75 11.58 5.37
C GLN A 579 -9.18 11.90 5.82
N HIS A 580 -9.60 13.16 5.66
CA HIS A 580 -10.92 13.76 5.92
C HIS A 580 -11.66 13.21 7.15
N PRO A 581 -11.11 13.28 8.37
CA PRO A 581 -11.68 12.67 9.57
C PRO A 581 -13.11 13.20 9.84
N GLY A 582 -14.06 12.26 9.96
CA GLY A 582 -15.45 12.58 10.28
C GLY A 582 -16.31 13.09 9.10
N ASP A 583 -15.83 13.05 7.86
CA ASP A 583 -16.58 13.52 6.68
C ASP A 583 -17.72 12.55 6.33
N GLU A 584 -17.44 11.27 6.23
CA GLU A 584 -18.40 10.21 5.87
C GLU A 584 -19.04 9.50 7.08
N MET A 585 -19.22 10.19 8.19
CA MET A 585 -19.68 9.58 9.44
C MET A 585 -21.12 9.07 9.38
N ILE A 586 -21.32 7.76 9.47
CA ILE A 586 -22.62 7.07 9.46
C ILE A 586 -23.15 6.70 10.86
N LEU A 587 -22.44 7.04 11.92
CA LEU A 587 -22.84 6.75 13.31
C LEU A 587 -24.23 7.32 13.62
N PRO A 588 -25.08 6.59 14.35
CA PRO A 588 -26.38 7.12 14.80
C PRO A 588 -26.23 8.09 15.98
N GLU A 589 -27.18 9.01 16.13
CA GLU A 589 -27.27 9.86 17.31
C GLU A 589 -27.72 9.03 18.55
N PRO A 590 -27.23 9.32 19.77
CA PRO A 590 -26.33 10.44 20.13
C PRO A 590 -24.84 10.12 20.00
N LEU A 591 -24.48 8.93 19.54
CA LEU A 591 -23.08 8.47 19.44
C LEU A 591 -22.29 9.35 18.46
N LYS A 592 -22.89 9.70 17.32
CA LYS A 592 -22.29 10.61 16.33
C LYS A 592 -21.81 11.92 16.95
N ALA A 593 -22.68 12.60 17.72
CA ALA A 593 -22.31 13.87 18.36
C ALA A 593 -21.16 13.74 19.35
N GLN A 594 -21.06 12.60 20.06
CA GLN A 594 -19.97 12.34 21.02
C GLN A 594 -18.63 12.12 20.29
N VAL A 595 -18.63 11.33 19.23
CA VAL A 595 -17.44 11.06 18.42
C VAL A 595 -16.99 12.33 17.69
N ASP A 596 -17.92 13.06 17.10
CA ASP A 596 -17.70 14.30 16.39
C ASP A 596 -17.01 15.37 17.26
N ALA A 597 -17.43 15.50 18.51
CA ALA A 597 -16.81 16.42 19.47
C ALA A 597 -15.32 16.09 19.73
N VAL A 598 -14.96 14.80 19.75
CA VAL A 598 -13.56 14.37 19.94
C VAL A 598 -12.76 14.59 18.66
N ILE A 599 -13.31 14.23 17.49
CA ILE A 599 -12.65 14.43 16.18
C ILE A 599 -12.37 15.93 15.97
N ASN A 600 -13.35 16.79 16.15
CA ASN A 600 -13.19 18.24 15.99
C ASN A 600 -12.06 18.80 16.86
N LYS A 601 -11.94 18.32 18.10
CA LYS A 601 -10.87 18.74 19.00
C LYS A 601 -9.48 18.20 18.58
N THR A 602 -9.42 16.98 18.04
CA THR A 602 -8.15 16.29 17.75
C THR A 602 -7.58 16.69 16.39
N TYR A 603 -8.45 16.97 15.40
CA TYR A 603 -8.09 17.18 14.01
C TYR A 603 -8.50 18.55 13.49
N ASP A 604 -8.29 19.59 14.27
CA ASP A 604 -8.57 21.01 13.95
C ASP A 604 -9.91 21.23 13.23
N ASN A 605 -11.01 20.82 13.85
CA ASN A 605 -12.35 20.87 13.26
C ASN A 605 -12.47 20.12 11.92
N LYS A 606 -11.85 18.91 11.84
CA LYS A 606 -11.83 18.04 10.66
C LYS A 606 -10.98 18.56 9.50
N ARG A 607 -10.04 19.46 9.76
CA ARG A 607 -9.19 20.09 8.73
C ARG A 607 -7.78 19.51 8.64
N ALA A 608 -7.46 18.50 9.45
CA ALA A 608 -6.16 17.87 9.49
C ALA A 608 -6.28 16.37 9.33
N GLY A 609 -5.64 15.83 8.31
CA GLY A 609 -5.40 14.39 8.18
C GLY A 609 -4.10 13.99 8.85
N SER A 610 -3.87 12.70 9.05
CA SER A 610 -2.68 12.15 9.71
C SER A 610 -1.79 11.37 8.76
N VAL A 611 -0.48 11.59 8.86
CA VAL A 611 0.56 10.81 8.19
C VAL A 611 1.33 10.02 9.23
N GLY A 612 1.48 8.70 9.04
CA GLY A 612 2.17 7.87 10.02
C GLY A 612 2.38 6.42 9.60
N TYR A 613 2.65 5.58 10.58
CA TYR A 613 2.96 4.17 10.32
C TYR A 613 2.62 3.27 11.49
N ILE A 614 2.37 1.99 11.19
CA ILE A 614 2.27 0.91 12.18
C ILE A 614 3.71 0.50 12.54
N SER A 615 4.03 0.59 13.82
CA SER A 615 5.31 0.25 14.45
C SER A 615 5.21 -1.06 15.21
N GLY A 616 6.35 -1.71 15.45
CA GLY A 616 6.45 -2.96 16.22
C GLY A 616 6.62 -4.21 15.36
N LEU A 617 6.61 -4.08 14.03
CA LEU A 617 6.89 -5.17 13.11
C LEU A 617 8.38 -5.51 13.12
N PRO A 618 8.78 -6.78 13.35
CA PRO A 618 10.15 -7.22 13.14
C PRO A 618 10.41 -7.45 11.64
N THR A 619 11.65 -7.24 11.20
CA THR A 619 12.11 -7.78 9.91
C THR A 619 12.21 -9.31 9.97
N TYR A 620 12.23 -9.97 8.81
CA TYR A 620 12.43 -11.41 8.75
C TYR A 620 13.79 -11.82 9.39
N SER A 621 14.83 -11.03 9.20
CA SER A 621 16.13 -11.23 9.88
C SER A 621 16.01 -11.18 11.39
N GLN A 622 15.28 -10.20 11.94
CA GLN A 622 15.05 -10.11 13.39
C GLN A 622 14.24 -11.29 13.94
N MET A 623 13.33 -11.86 13.17
CA MET A 623 12.61 -13.07 13.56
C MET A 623 13.58 -14.27 13.68
N ILE A 624 14.57 -14.36 12.79
CA ILE A 624 15.62 -15.42 12.81
C ILE A 624 16.64 -15.15 13.91
N GLU A 625 17.21 -13.95 13.98
CA GLU A 625 18.20 -13.56 14.99
C GLU A 625 17.67 -13.71 16.43
N TRP A 626 16.37 -13.52 16.61
CA TRP A 626 15.74 -13.73 17.91
C TRP A 626 15.87 -15.20 18.37
N MET A 627 15.89 -16.17 17.46
CA MET A 627 16.11 -17.57 17.78
C MET A 627 17.56 -17.85 18.20
N ASP A 628 18.52 -17.23 17.50
CA ASP A 628 19.96 -17.37 17.80
C ASP A 628 20.33 -16.69 19.12
N THR A 629 19.56 -15.68 19.54
CA THR A 629 19.73 -14.94 20.79
C THR A 629 18.66 -15.26 21.82
N ASP A 630 18.00 -16.44 21.75
CA ASP A 630 16.86 -16.79 22.62
C ASP A 630 17.17 -16.48 24.08
N LYS A 631 16.53 -15.44 24.57
CA LYS A 631 16.57 -15.00 25.97
C LYS A 631 15.36 -15.51 26.74
N SER A 632 14.52 -16.36 26.16
CA SER A 632 13.42 -16.96 26.88
C SER A 632 13.99 -17.87 27.97
N LEU A 633 13.39 -17.78 29.14
CA LEU A 633 13.77 -18.61 30.30
C LEU A 633 12.66 -19.62 30.56
N SER A 634 13.06 -20.87 30.74
CA SER A 634 12.17 -21.92 31.17
C SER A 634 12.48 -22.31 32.61
N ALA A 635 11.46 -22.69 33.35
CA ALA A 635 11.63 -23.31 34.68
C ALA A 635 12.29 -24.67 34.50
N LEU A 636 13.59 -24.76 34.80
CA LEU A 636 14.45 -25.88 34.49
C LEU A 636 13.87 -27.20 34.96
N ARG A 637 13.42 -27.26 36.25
CA ARG A 637 12.89 -28.49 36.83
C ARG A 637 11.60 -28.94 36.12
N ASP A 638 10.65 -28.03 35.99
CA ASP A 638 9.35 -28.36 35.42
C ASP A 638 9.44 -28.94 34.00
N VAL A 639 10.30 -28.34 33.18
CA VAL A 639 10.51 -28.79 31.79
C VAL A 639 11.31 -30.07 31.75
N ALA A 640 12.40 -30.18 32.55
CA ALA A 640 13.25 -31.37 32.54
C ALA A 640 12.50 -32.62 33.03
N GLU A 641 11.76 -32.52 34.10
CA GLU A 641 10.97 -33.64 34.65
C GLU A 641 9.84 -34.06 33.70
N ALA A 642 9.19 -33.11 33.02
CA ALA A 642 8.20 -33.40 31.97
C ALA A 642 8.80 -34.19 30.77
N HIS A 643 10.10 -34.09 30.53
CA HIS A 643 10.85 -34.84 29.51
C HIS A 643 11.56 -36.10 30.06
N GLY A 644 11.20 -36.53 31.30
CA GLY A 644 11.73 -37.76 31.91
C GLY A 644 13.15 -37.63 32.43
N ALA A 645 13.68 -36.42 32.60
CA ALA A 645 14.98 -36.18 33.21
C ALA A 645 14.88 -36.05 34.74
N THR A 646 15.99 -36.29 35.46
CA THR A 646 16.10 -36.07 36.91
C THR A 646 16.81 -34.77 37.20
N VAL A 647 16.36 -34.01 38.23
CA VAL A 647 16.92 -32.71 38.59
C VAL A 647 17.39 -32.70 40.04
N LYS A 648 18.69 -32.39 40.24
CA LYS A 648 19.31 -32.33 41.56
C LYS A 648 19.88 -30.94 41.83
N TRP A 649 19.48 -30.32 42.93
CA TRP A 649 20.09 -29.10 43.45
C TRP A 649 21.33 -29.43 44.29
N ASN A 650 22.39 -28.64 44.12
CA ASN A 650 23.59 -28.68 44.95
C ASN A 650 23.77 -27.34 45.66
N GLU A 651 23.67 -27.39 46.99
CA GLU A 651 23.67 -26.21 47.86
C GLU A 651 25.10 -25.62 48.00
N GLU A 652 26.13 -26.45 47.92
CA GLU A 652 27.54 -26.04 48.12
C GLU A 652 28.01 -25.05 47.10
N ASP A 653 27.62 -25.22 45.82
CA ASP A 653 28.04 -24.36 44.71
C ASP A 653 26.90 -23.62 44.02
N SER A 654 25.69 -23.67 44.59
CA SER A 654 24.47 -23.06 44.04
C SER A 654 24.21 -23.47 42.62
N SER A 655 24.30 -24.77 42.31
CA SER A 655 24.12 -25.31 40.98
C SER A 655 22.97 -26.32 40.89
N VAL A 656 22.43 -26.49 39.71
CA VAL A 656 21.46 -27.51 39.35
C VAL A 656 22.06 -28.44 38.34
N THR A 657 21.91 -29.73 38.57
CA THR A 657 22.29 -30.78 37.60
C THR A 657 21.04 -31.49 37.14
N VAL A 658 20.87 -31.54 35.81
CA VAL A 658 19.85 -32.32 35.12
C VAL A 658 20.52 -33.53 34.49
N THR A 659 19.89 -34.69 34.65
CA THR A 659 20.43 -35.95 34.05
C THR A 659 19.32 -36.62 33.25
N LYS A 660 19.64 -36.97 31.98
CA LYS A 660 18.74 -37.71 31.09
C LYS A 660 19.53 -38.81 30.37
N GLY A 661 19.26 -40.08 30.75
CA GLY A 661 20.05 -41.20 30.26
C GLY A 661 21.52 -41.11 30.71
N SER A 662 22.45 -41.07 29.77
CA SER A 662 23.88 -40.89 30.01
C SER A 662 24.35 -39.43 29.96
N HIS A 663 23.47 -38.50 29.68
CA HIS A 663 23.78 -37.06 29.47
C HIS A 663 23.52 -36.25 30.75
N SER A 664 24.31 -35.22 30.96
CA SER A 664 24.20 -34.31 32.08
C SER A 664 24.30 -32.84 31.66
N LEU A 665 23.41 -32.00 32.21
CA LEU A 665 23.49 -30.54 32.11
C LEU A 665 23.67 -29.98 33.52
N LYS A 666 24.74 -29.23 33.77
CA LYS A 666 24.95 -28.53 35.03
C LYS A 666 24.94 -27.02 34.78
N VAL A 667 24.12 -26.31 35.56
CA VAL A 667 24.04 -24.85 35.55
C VAL A 667 24.29 -24.30 36.92
N LYS A 668 25.02 -23.19 37.03
CA LYS A 668 25.25 -22.46 38.26
C LYS A 668 24.41 -21.18 38.26
N ILE A 669 23.81 -20.85 39.40
CA ILE A 669 23.00 -19.65 39.52
C ILE A 669 23.88 -18.40 39.38
N ASN A 670 23.38 -17.40 38.59
CA ASN A 670 24.06 -16.17 38.24
C ASN A 670 25.33 -16.36 37.36
N ASP A 671 25.49 -17.53 36.75
CA ASP A 671 26.55 -17.83 35.78
C ASP A 671 25.98 -17.84 34.35
N ALA A 672 26.65 -17.19 33.42
CA ALA A 672 26.30 -17.17 31.99
C ALA A 672 26.86 -18.37 31.22
N THR A 673 27.30 -19.42 31.94
CA THR A 673 27.76 -20.66 31.34
C THR A 673 27.03 -21.88 31.94
N ALA A 674 26.97 -22.95 31.17
CA ALA A 674 26.52 -24.27 31.59
C ALA A 674 27.54 -25.34 31.18
N LEU A 675 27.51 -26.48 31.85
CA LEU A 675 28.27 -27.65 31.42
C LEU A 675 27.30 -28.70 30.88
N ILE A 676 27.46 -29.06 29.61
CA ILE A 676 26.75 -30.20 29.01
C ILE A 676 27.79 -31.31 28.79
N ASP A 677 27.62 -32.44 29.45
CA ASP A 677 28.55 -33.58 29.44
C ASP A 677 30.01 -33.18 29.72
N GLY A 678 30.18 -32.19 30.61
CA GLY A 678 31.49 -31.65 30.98
C GLY A 678 32.05 -30.58 30.06
N GLN A 679 31.36 -30.24 28.96
CA GLN A 679 31.77 -29.17 28.06
C GLN A 679 31.07 -27.87 28.38
N THR A 680 31.79 -26.75 28.38
CA THR A 680 31.28 -25.43 28.65
C THR A 680 30.48 -24.90 27.46
N VAL A 681 29.22 -24.49 27.71
CA VAL A 681 28.32 -23.85 26.78
C VAL A 681 27.95 -22.46 27.30
N GLN A 682 27.96 -21.44 26.46
CA GLN A 682 27.53 -20.11 26.81
C GLN A 682 26.00 -20.05 26.88
N LEU A 683 25.47 -19.46 27.95
CA LEU A 683 24.06 -19.14 28.12
C LEU A 683 23.80 -17.72 27.63
N PRO A 684 22.86 -17.46 26.73
CA PRO A 684 22.45 -16.10 26.33
C PRO A 684 22.04 -15.22 27.51
N ILE A 685 21.47 -15.83 28.56
CA ILE A 685 21.19 -15.20 29.86
C ILE A 685 21.69 -16.11 30.95
N ALA A 686 22.35 -15.54 31.96
CA ALA A 686 22.77 -16.25 33.16
C ALA A 686 21.57 -16.96 33.83
N ALA A 687 21.77 -18.24 34.23
CA ALA A 687 20.77 -18.97 34.99
C ALA A 687 20.48 -18.27 36.32
N ARG A 688 19.21 -18.13 36.71
CA ARG A 688 18.81 -17.39 37.91
C ARG A 688 17.59 -18.01 38.58
N ILE A 689 17.32 -17.57 39.83
CA ILE A 689 16.12 -17.99 40.54
C ILE A 689 15.05 -16.91 40.37
N GLU A 690 13.88 -17.31 39.89
CA GLU A 690 12.67 -16.48 39.82
C GLU A 690 11.48 -17.29 40.40
N ASN A 691 10.73 -16.70 41.31
CA ASN A 691 9.57 -17.36 41.97
C ASN A 691 9.91 -18.76 42.47
N GLU A 692 11.05 -18.90 43.19
CA GLU A 692 11.56 -20.15 43.75
C GLU A 692 11.92 -21.24 42.74
N LYS A 693 11.99 -20.89 41.43
CA LYS A 693 12.39 -21.80 40.34
C LYS A 693 13.69 -21.38 39.75
N THR A 694 14.54 -22.37 39.42
CA THR A 694 15.72 -22.14 38.58
C THR A 694 15.27 -21.91 37.14
N MET A 695 15.57 -20.73 36.60
CA MET A 695 15.30 -20.37 35.24
C MET A 695 16.58 -20.49 34.43
N ILE A 696 16.48 -21.15 33.26
CA ILE A 696 17.56 -21.30 32.27
C ILE A 696 17.05 -20.93 30.91
N THR A 697 17.96 -20.53 30.02
CA THR A 697 17.65 -20.26 28.62
C THR A 697 16.96 -21.47 27.97
N THR A 698 15.74 -21.24 27.46
CA THR A 698 14.85 -22.30 26.94
C THR A 698 15.49 -23.11 25.82
N SER A 699 16.21 -22.47 24.88
CA SER A 699 16.88 -23.15 23.77
C SER A 699 17.97 -24.12 24.25
N VAL A 700 18.75 -23.74 25.26
CA VAL A 700 19.81 -24.58 25.82
C VAL A 700 19.22 -25.81 26.56
N LEU A 701 18.16 -25.58 27.34
CA LEU A 701 17.47 -26.67 28.01
C LEU A 701 16.82 -27.66 27.03
N ASN A 702 16.08 -27.15 26.06
CA ASN A 702 15.45 -27.98 25.04
C ASN A 702 16.46 -28.70 24.18
N GLY A 703 17.57 -28.03 23.79
CA GLY A 703 18.69 -28.66 23.08
C GLY A 703 19.24 -29.86 23.84
N PHE A 704 19.45 -29.72 25.15
CA PHE A 704 19.90 -30.83 26.01
C PHE A 704 18.84 -31.94 26.12
N LEU A 705 17.57 -31.60 26.31
CA LEU A 705 16.49 -32.58 26.54
C LEU A 705 16.11 -33.37 25.27
N ASN A 706 16.40 -32.88 24.09
CA ASN A 706 16.10 -33.58 22.83
C ASN A 706 17.23 -34.55 22.38
N HIS A 707 18.33 -34.64 23.13
CA HIS A 707 19.33 -35.65 23.04
C HIS A 707 19.06 -36.75 24.08
#